data_efefcb79ab6abdc60fbafb8ac8138939
#
_entry.id   efefcb79ab6abdc60fbafb8ac8138939
#
_cell.length_a   1.000
_cell.length_b   1.000
_cell.length_c   1.000
_cell.angle_alpha   90.00
_cell.angle_beta   90.00
_cell.angle_gamma   90.00
#
_symmetry.space_group_name_H-M   'P 1'
#
loop_
_entity.id
_entity.type
_entity.pdbx_description
1 polymer ?
#
loop_
_entity_poly.entity_id
_entity_poly.type
_entity_poly.pdbx_seq_one_letter_code
_entity_poly.pdbx_strand_id
1 'polypeptide(L)'
;MKFSFLLLCTIVSLSYLKASAQTTELNTYNLTWNSQSKNSGESMPCGGGDIGLNVWVENGDLYFYVSKSGTFDENNTFLKLGRVKIKLSPNPFSGTDFSQQLHLQDGSVIINGKNGSLNTQIKLWVDVFRPVIHVEINSSTPIKTEADYESWRYRDREANGTENNQDSRKWAKDGAVKTLKDNIAFKNNAVQFYHQNEDSTVFDATVHEQGMDAVKTEMFNPLAHLIFGGMMKADGMQAAGTYEGKYQNTDFEGWRMQSTKAKTKQNIEVYLNTSYVNSSLLWEKKLDSVIREVASNKKTALQNTQNWWKQFWERSYIFINPNNTDPQSHEWQAGRNYQLFRYMLGCNAYGTYPTKFNGGLFTYDPVYTNPDFTYTPDFRNWGGGLMTAQNQRLVYWPMLKTGDIDMMKPQFDFYLRSLHNAELRSKVYWGHNGACFTEQIENFGLPNMGEYGLKRPADFDKGVEYNAWLEYTWDTALEFCQMMLETEHYTGKDIKSYIPFIESCLTFFNEHYQYLAKQRGVKAFDGDGHLILFPGSSGETYKMAYNSTSTIAALQTVLTTLLKLPPQYLTDAERTNWETMLKRIPPINFTEIDGHKTIAPAKLWQRINNVEAMQLYPVFPWGIYDVGKPDLDVAINTWKYDTLAIKFRSGIGWKQDNIFAARMGLTKEAADLTLFKLKDSGRRFPAFWGPGFDWTPDHNWGGTGMLGLQEMLMQVDDKKIYLFPAWPKTWNVHFKLHAPYNTTVEATVKNGKVESLTVLPKEREKDVINML
;
A
#
# COMPACT_ATOMS: atom_id res chain seq x y z
N MET A 1 12.94 49.54 -10.90
CA MET A 1 12.54 49.00 -9.58
C MET A 1 11.02 48.90 -9.35
N LYS A 2 10.16 49.76 -9.87
CA LYS A 2 8.70 49.69 -9.66
C LYS A 2 8.01 48.56 -10.43
N PHE A 3 8.50 48.13 -11.58
CA PHE A 3 7.90 47.05 -12.38
C PHE A 3 8.17 45.64 -11.78
N SER A 4 9.32 45.41 -11.16
CA SER A 4 9.64 44.12 -10.51
C SER A 4 8.85 43.90 -9.23
N PHE A 5 8.46 44.95 -8.51
CA PHE A 5 7.67 44.82 -7.28
C PHE A 5 6.21 44.49 -7.56
N LEU A 6 5.65 45.05 -8.66
CA LEU A 6 4.27 44.74 -9.06
C LEU A 6 4.13 43.31 -9.56
N LEU A 7 5.12 42.77 -10.28
CA LEU A 7 5.14 41.39 -10.76
C LEU A 7 5.28 40.39 -9.60
N LEU A 8 6.08 40.70 -8.59
CA LEU A 8 6.27 39.88 -7.40
C LEU A 8 4.98 39.82 -6.54
N CYS A 9 4.31 40.98 -6.38
CA CYS A 9 3.02 41.04 -5.64
C CYS A 9 1.88 40.32 -6.37
N THR A 10 1.83 40.33 -7.69
CA THR A 10 0.84 39.59 -8.48
C THR A 10 1.10 38.08 -8.45
N ILE A 11 2.34 37.61 -8.49
CA ILE A 11 2.68 36.21 -8.37
C ILE A 11 2.37 35.67 -6.97
N VAL A 12 2.68 36.43 -5.92
CA VAL A 12 2.36 36.08 -4.53
C VAL A 12 0.84 36.07 -4.29
N SER A 13 0.11 37.03 -4.81
CA SER A 13 -1.36 37.08 -4.65
C SER A 13 -2.07 35.96 -5.44
N LEU A 14 -1.61 35.61 -6.63
CA LEU A 14 -2.13 34.46 -7.38
C LEU A 14 -1.84 33.14 -6.69
N SER A 15 -0.66 32.98 -6.08
CA SER A 15 -0.31 31.79 -5.31
C SER A 15 -1.17 31.65 -4.05
N TYR A 16 -1.47 32.75 -3.35
CA TYR A 16 -2.38 32.77 -2.20
C TYR A 16 -3.81 32.44 -2.58
N LEU A 17 -4.32 32.94 -3.69
CA LEU A 17 -5.67 32.66 -4.18
C LEU A 17 -5.84 31.20 -4.62
N LYS A 18 -4.83 30.61 -5.29
CA LYS A 18 -4.83 29.17 -5.67
C LYS A 18 -4.77 28.25 -4.46
N ALA A 19 -3.89 28.52 -3.50
CA ALA A 19 -3.79 27.73 -2.27
C ALA A 19 -5.08 27.79 -1.43
N SER A 20 -5.77 28.95 -1.41
CA SER A 20 -7.06 29.13 -0.73
C SER A 20 -8.19 28.33 -1.41
N ALA A 21 -8.23 28.26 -2.74
CA ALA A 21 -9.25 27.52 -3.49
C ALA A 21 -9.08 26.00 -3.26
N GLN A 22 -7.86 25.46 -3.39
CA GLN A 22 -7.55 24.04 -3.13
C GLN A 22 -7.92 23.62 -1.71
N THR A 23 -7.59 24.44 -0.70
CA THR A 23 -7.96 24.17 0.69
C THR A 23 -9.47 24.10 0.87
N THR A 24 -10.21 24.97 0.18
CA THR A 24 -11.68 24.98 0.23
C THR A 24 -12.25 23.72 -0.39
N GLU A 25 -11.76 23.28 -1.57
CA GLU A 25 -12.22 22.05 -2.24
C GLU A 25 -11.90 20.80 -1.41
N LEU A 26 -10.70 20.68 -0.85
CA LEU A 26 -10.33 19.57 0.03
C LEU A 26 -11.23 19.48 1.27
N ASN A 27 -11.58 20.61 1.87
CA ASN A 27 -12.41 20.65 3.06
C ASN A 27 -13.84 20.16 2.81
N THR A 28 -14.34 20.21 1.55
CA THR A 28 -15.65 19.64 1.21
C THR A 28 -15.67 18.11 1.34
N TYR A 29 -14.50 17.47 1.36
CA TYR A 29 -14.34 16.02 1.51
C TYR A 29 -14.07 15.57 2.95
N ASN A 30 -13.96 16.49 3.92
CA ASN A 30 -13.89 16.13 5.33
C ASN A 30 -15.13 15.32 5.73
N LEU A 31 -14.90 14.24 6.48
CA LEU A 31 -15.99 13.42 6.98
C LEU A 31 -16.42 13.89 8.36
N THR A 32 -17.72 14.09 8.55
CA THR A 32 -18.31 14.45 9.86
C THR A 32 -19.39 13.44 10.22
N TRP A 33 -19.26 12.84 11.40
CA TRP A 33 -20.24 11.95 11.99
C TRP A 33 -20.89 12.62 13.18
N ASN A 34 -22.22 12.74 13.16
CA ASN A 34 -23.01 13.35 14.23
C ASN A 34 -23.64 12.33 15.18
N SER A 35 -23.17 11.08 15.13
CA SER A 35 -23.56 10.03 16.05
C SER A 35 -22.35 9.21 16.44
N GLN A 36 -22.37 8.58 17.62
CA GLN A 36 -21.36 7.62 18.03
C GLN A 36 -21.38 6.39 17.14
N SER A 37 -20.28 5.69 17.09
CA SER A 37 -20.12 4.43 16.36
C SER A 37 -20.79 3.28 17.14
N LYS A 38 -21.18 2.24 16.42
CA LYS A 38 -21.73 1.02 17.02
C LYS A 38 -20.64 0.03 17.48
N ASN A 39 -19.46 0.10 16.83
CA ASN A 39 -18.34 -0.81 17.05
C ASN A 39 -17.11 -0.36 16.25
N SER A 40 -16.00 -1.11 16.34
CA SER A 40 -14.74 -0.82 15.64
C SER A 40 -14.84 -0.86 14.11
N GLY A 41 -15.79 -1.57 13.53
CA GLY A 41 -16.05 -1.58 12.08
C GLY A 41 -16.56 -0.24 11.55
N GLU A 42 -17.06 0.64 12.45
CA GLU A 42 -17.45 2.03 12.18
C GLU A 42 -16.36 3.04 12.59
N SER A 43 -15.09 2.62 12.63
CA SER A 43 -13.98 3.49 13.00
C SER A 43 -13.55 4.42 11.89
N MET A 44 -12.98 5.56 12.29
CA MET A 44 -12.38 6.59 11.43
C MET A 44 -10.86 6.44 11.43
N PRO A 45 -10.21 6.34 10.26
CA PRO A 45 -8.75 6.25 10.20
C PRO A 45 -8.13 7.59 10.62
N CYS A 46 -7.02 7.49 11.38
CA CYS A 46 -6.14 8.60 11.71
C CYS A 46 -4.70 8.09 11.68
N GLY A 47 -3.73 8.89 11.25
CA GLY A 47 -2.35 8.40 11.23
C GLY A 47 -1.34 9.40 10.72
N GLY A 48 -0.09 8.95 10.66
CA GLY A 48 1.06 9.72 10.16
C GLY A 48 2.37 8.95 10.31
N GLY A 49 3.35 9.25 9.47
CA GLY A 49 4.64 8.57 9.46
C GLY A 49 4.52 7.09 9.10
N ASP A 50 4.35 6.25 10.09
CA ASP A 50 4.16 4.80 9.94
C ASP A 50 3.19 4.22 10.99
N ILE A 51 2.35 5.07 11.56
CA ILE A 51 1.37 4.73 12.58
C ILE A 51 -0.04 4.97 12.03
N GLY A 52 -0.92 3.98 12.20
CA GLY A 52 -2.34 4.06 11.86
C GLY A 52 -3.22 3.75 13.06
N LEU A 53 -4.29 4.51 13.19
CA LEU A 53 -5.30 4.37 14.23
C LEU A 53 -6.67 4.14 13.61
N ASN A 54 -7.43 3.21 14.18
CA ASN A 54 -8.87 3.12 13.98
C ASN A 54 -9.56 3.82 15.17
N VAL A 55 -10.16 4.98 14.97
CA VAL A 55 -10.71 5.83 16.05
C VAL A 55 -12.22 5.78 16.05
N TRP A 56 -12.84 5.45 17.19
CA TRP A 56 -14.30 5.47 17.33
C TRP A 56 -14.74 5.84 18.75
N VAL A 57 -15.94 6.38 18.87
CA VAL A 57 -16.63 6.59 20.16
C VAL A 57 -17.82 5.63 20.22
N GLU A 58 -17.86 4.82 21.27
CA GLU A 58 -18.91 3.82 21.50
C GLU A 58 -19.35 3.87 22.96
N ASN A 59 -20.67 3.95 23.19
CA ASN A 59 -21.27 3.99 24.54
C ASN A 59 -20.67 5.09 25.46
N GLY A 60 -20.27 6.22 24.87
CA GLY A 60 -19.71 7.34 25.60
C GLY A 60 -18.21 7.26 25.90
N ASP A 61 -17.53 6.20 25.53
CA ASP A 61 -16.09 6.04 25.68
C ASP A 61 -15.39 6.17 24.31
N LEU A 62 -14.23 6.82 24.30
CA LEU A 62 -13.38 6.89 23.10
C LEU A 62 -12.45 5.68 23.06
N TYR A 63 -12.38 5.05 21.90
CA TYR A 63 -11.47 3.93 21.61
C TYR A 63 -10.60 4.24 20.41
N PHE A 64 -9.40 3.67 20.40
CA PHE A 64 -8.63 3.52 19.18
C PHE A 64 -7.71 2.30 19.20
N TYR A 65 -7.68 1.57 18.09
CA TYR A 65 -6.63 0.59 17.84
C TYR A 65 -5.35 1.27 17.41
N VAL A 66 -4.21 0.71 17.81
CA VAL A 66 -2.88 1.19 17.43
C VAL A 66 -2.23 0.18 16.50
N SER A 67 -1.83 0.61 15.32
CA SER A 67 -1.05 -0.16 14.36
C SER A 67 0.21 0.60 13.98
N LYS A 68 1.33 -0.11 13.78
CA LYS A 68 2.59 0.49 13.34
C LYS A 68 3.26 -0.42 12.32
N SER A 69 3.89 0.14 11.29
CA SER A 69 4.65 -0.63 10.31
C SER A 69 5.80 -1.40 10.98
N GLY A 70 5.95 -2.69 10.63
CA GLY A 70 7.07 -3.51 11.09
C GLY A 70 6.85 -4.25 12.41
N THR A 71 5.63 -4.38 12.90
CA THR A 71 5.32 -5.11 14.14
C THR A 71 4.94 -6.57 13.84
N PHE A 72 5.94 -7.38 13.47
CA PHE A 72 5.77 -8.79 13.13
C PHE A 72 6.26 -9.71 14.24
N ASP A 73 5.41 -10.64 14.69
CA ASP A 73 5.79 -11.65 15.67
C ASP A 73 6.69 -12.74 15.07
N GLU A 74 7.10 -13.70 15.89
CA GLU A 74 7.93 -14.85 15.48
C GLU A 74 7.27 -15.76 14.44
N ASN A 75 5.95 -15.68 14.27
CA ASN A 75 5.18 -16.37 13.24
C ASN A 75 4.95 -15.51 11.99
N ASN A 76 5.52 -14.29 11.97
CA ASN A 76 5.34 -13.29 10.93
C ASN A 76 3.90 -12.75 10.82
N THR A 77 3.15 -12.77 11.93
CA THR A 77 1.85 -12.11 12.03
C THR A 77 2.04 -10.61 12.22
N PHE A 78 1.32 -9.79 11.46
CA PHE A 78 1.35 -8.34 11.63
C PHE A 78 0.46 -7.90 12.79
N LEU A 79 1.05 -7.72 13.96
CA LEU A 79 0.34 -7.45 15.20
C LEU A 79 -0.05 -5.97 15.35
N LYS A 80 -1.26 -5.73 15.86
CA LYS A 80 -1.61 -4.43 16.45
C LYS A 80 -0.90 -4.24 17.79
N LEU A 81 -0.65 -2.99 18.13
CA LEU A 81 -0.05 -2.59 19.41
C LEU A 81 -1.10 -2.33 20.49
N GLY A 82 -2.19 -3.10 20.48
CA GLY A 82 -3.27 -3.00 21.46
C GLY A 82 -4.36 -1.99 21.11
N ARG A 83 -5.24 -1.74 22.07
CA ARG A 83 -6.33 -0.78 22.04
C ARG A 83 -6.20 0.19 23.20
N VAL A 84 -6.42 1.46 22.95
CA VAL A 84 -6.53 2.48 24.01
C VAL A 84 -7.99 2.85 24.17
N LYS A 85 -8.47 2.88 25.42
CA LYS A 85 -9.79 3.33 25.80
C LYS A 85 -9.67 4.58 26.68
N ILE A 86 -10.44 5.61 26.40
CA ILE A 86 -10.48 6.85 27.19
C ILE A 86 -11.89 7.12 27.64
N LYS A 87 -12.07 7.22 28.97
CA LYS A 87 -13.31 7.54 29.63
C LYS A 87 -13.23 8.88 30.35
N LEU A 88 -14.23 9.72 30.18
CA LEU A 88 -14.31 11.06 30.77
C LEU A 88 -15.44 11.13 31.79
N SER A 89 -15.20 11.80 32.92
CA SER A 89 -16.20 11.96 34.00
C SER A 89 -16.19 13.41 34.54
N PRO A 90 -17.34 14.15 34.43
CA PRO A 90 -18.59 13.78 33.76
C PRO A 90 -18.40 13.46 32.26
N ASN A 91 -19.29 12.60 31.69
CA ASN A 91 -19.19 12.18 30.32
C ASN A 91 -19.79 13.23 29.36
N PRO A 92 -18.99 13.84 28.45
CA PRO A 92 -19.52 14.85 27.51
C PRO A 92 -20.33 14.22 26.37
N PHE A 93 -20.12 12.91 26.08
CA PHE A 93 -20.74 12.22 24.95
C PHE A 93 -22.11 11.60 25.29
N SER A 94 -22.54 11.67 26.54
CA SER A 94 -23.88 11.24 26.95
C SER A 94 -24.99 12.28 26.68
N GLY A 95 -24.62 13.46 26.16
CA GLY A 95 -25.55 14.49 25.70
C GLY A 95 -26.02 14.27 24.26
N THR A 96 -26.79 15.23 23.73
CA THR A 96 -27.36 15.20 22.38
C THR A 96 -26.39 15.70 21.30
N ASP A 97 -25.42 16.53 21.67
CA ASP A 97 -24.53 17.22 20.75
C ASP A 97 -23.21 16.45 20.68
N PHE A 98 -23.06 15.62 19.65
CA PHE A 98 -21.87 14.84 19.35
C PHE A 98 -21.44 15.09 17.93
N SER A 99 -20.12 15.24 17.70
CA SER A 99 -19.52 15.14 16.37
C SER A 99 -18.12 14.52 16.43
N GLN A 100 -17.82 13.69 15.44
CA GLN A 100 -16.46 13.18 15.16
C GLN A 100 -16.12 13.53 13.71
N GLN A 101 -15.00 14.21 13.50
CA GLN A 101 -14.61 14.73 12.21
C GLN A 101 -13.17 14.38 11.84
N LEU A 102 -12.97 13.91 10.61
CA LEU A 102 -11.66 13.80 9.98
C LEU A 102 -11.32 15.11 9.29
N HIS A 103 -10.24 15.74 9.70
CA HIS A 103 -9.67 16.93 9.09
C HIS A 103 -8.53 16.52 8.15
N LEU A 104 -8.83 16.39 6.86
CA LEU A 104 -7.85 15.95 5.85
C LEU A 104 -6.65 16.89 5.77
N GLN A 105 -6.89 18.20 5.90
CA GLN A 105 -5.86 19.22 5.75
C GLN A 105 -4.67 19.06 6.72
N ASP A 106 -4.91 18.56 7.93
CA ASP A 106 -3.89 18.39 8.97
C ASP A 106 -3.79 16.95 9.52
N GLY A 107 -4.54 16.02 8.92
CA GLY A 107 -4.51 14.60 9.24
C GLY A 107 -5.06 14.24 10.61
N SER A 108 -5.78 15.15 11.28
CA SER A 108 -6.29 14.97 12.64
C SER A 108 -7.74 14.49 12.69
N VAL A 109 -8.11 13.83 13.79
CA VAL A 109 -9.51 13.54 14.14
C VAL A 109 -9.91 14.42 15.32
N ILE A 110 -11.00 15.17 15.16
CA ILE A 110 -11.57 16.03 16.19
C ILE A 110 -12.92 15.46 16.64
N ILE A 111 -13.08 15.30 17.96
CA ILE A 111 -14.30 14.78 18.56
C ILE A 111 -14.84 15.84 19.51
N ASN A 112 -16.08 16.28 19.32
CA ASN A 112 -16.75 17.22 20.19
C ASN A 112 -17.94 16.54 20.88
N GLY A 113 -18.15 16.88 22.13
CA GLY A 113 -19.30 16.45 22.90
C GLY A 113 -19.79 17.55 23.81
N LYS A 114 -21.14 17.63 24.01
CA LYS A 114 -21.76 18.57 24.93
C LYS A 114 -22.81 17.87 25.78
N ASN A 115 -22.68 18.01 27.06
CA ASN A 115 -23.65 17.51 28.04
C ASN A 115 -23.97 18.59 29.07
N GLY A 116 -25.13 19.23 28.96
CA GLY A 116 -25.51 20.41 29.73
C GLY A 116 -24.52 21.57 29.49
N SER A 117 -23.87 22.06 30.54
CA SER A 117 -22.85 23.11 30.48
C SER A 117 -21.43 22.59 30.13
N LEU A 118 -21.23 21.29 30.17
CA LEU A 118 -19.94 20.68 29.81
C LEU A 118 -19.78 20.60 28.29
N ASN A 119 -18.82 21.34 27.75
CA ASN A 119 -18.37 21.21 26.39
C ASN A 119 -16.96 20.62 26.40
N THR A 120 -16.72 19.60 25.58
CA THR A 120 -15.40 18.95 25.48
C THR A 120 -15.03 18.76 24.03
N GLN A 121 -13.77 19.06 23.73
CA GLN A 121 -13.14 18.72 22.44
C GLN A 121 -11.94 17.81 22.70
N ILE A 122 -11.87 16.72 21.94
CA ILE A 122 -10.69 15.85 21.88
C ILE A 122 -10.08 15.97 20.49
N LYS A 123 -8.76 16.23 20.40
CA LYS A 123 -8.01 16.19 19.17
C LYS A 123 -7.03 14.99 19.23
N LEU A 124 -7.14 14.09 18.25
CA LEU A 124 -6.17 13.02 18.01
C LEU A 124 -5.34 13.36 16.78
N TRP A 125 -4.03 13.22 16.88
CA TRP A 125 -3.12 13.37 15.78
C TRP A 125 -1.85 12.53 16.00
N VAL A 126 -1.17 12.18 14.92
CA VAL A 126 0.08 11.41 14.93
C VAL A 126 1.20 12.29 14.39
N ASP A 127 2.32 12.36 15.11
CA ASP A 127 3.51 13.07 14.62
C ASP A 127 4.11 12.31 13.43
N VAL A 128 4.16 12.94 12.25
CA VAL A 128 4.67 12.33 11.01
C VAL A 128 6.16 12.01 11.10
N PHE A 129 6.90 12.73 11.93
CA PHE A 129 8.36 12.63 12.03
C PHE A 129 8.86 11.80 13.21
N ARG A 130 7.99 11.51 14.18
CA ARG A 130 8.33 10.78 15.41
C ARG A 130 7.22 9.80 15.75
N PRO A 131 7.56 8.60 16.22
CA PRO A 131 6.55 7.57 16.47
C PRO A 131 5.78 7.84 17.78
N VAL A 132 4.92 8.87 17.75
CA VAL A 132 4.08 9.22 18.91
C VAL A 132 2.67 9.64 18.48
N ILE A 133 1.69 9.17 19.23
CA ILE A 133 0.28 9.51 19.13
C ILE A 133 -0.04 10.52 20.21
N HIS A 134 -0.72 11.60 19.86
CA HIS A 134 -1.18 12.65 20.78
C HIS A 134 -2.69 12.66 20.89
N VAL A 135 -3.20 12.66 22.13
CA VAL A 135 -4.61 12.87 22.46
C VAL A 135 -4.72 14.08 23.37
N GLU A 136 -5.25 15.18 22.83
CA GLU A 136 -5.42 16.44 23.51
C GLU A 136 -6.90 16.62 23.92
N ILE A 137 -7.18 16.72 25.23
CA ILE A 137 -8.53 16.86 25.77
C ILE A 137 -8.68 18.27 26.34
N ASN A 138 -9.63 19.03 25.82
CA ASN A 138 -9.99 20.37 26.29
C ASN A 138 -11.47 20.38 26.69
N SER A 139 -11.78 20.83 27.90
CA SER A 139 -13.15 20.90 28.43
C SER A 139 -13.47 22.27 29.07
N SER A 140 -14.73 22.68 29.03
CA SER A 140 -15.18 23.93 29.61
C SER A 140 -15.15 23.94 31.15
N THR A 141 -15.25 22.76 31.76
CA THR A 141 -15.17 22.54 33.21
C THR A 141 -14.19 21.40 33.52
N PRO A 142 -13.61 21.37 34.73
CA PRO A 142 -12.68 20.30 35.07
C PRO A 142 -13.35 18.90 35.02
N ILE A 143 -12.72 17.96 34.34
CA ILE A 143 -13.14 16.55 34.22
C ILE A 143 -12.05 15.62 34.68
N LYS A 144 -12.43 14.43 35.16
CA LYS A 144 -11.51 13.30 35.40
C LYS A 144 -11.42 12.47 34.15
N THR A 145 -10.25 11.89 33.90
CA THR A 145 -9.98 11.01 32.78
C THR A 145 -9.42 9.68 33.27
N GLU A 146 -9.95 8.60 32.75
CA GLU A 146 -9.34 7.26 32.79
C GLU A 146 -8.81 6.97 31.39
N ALA A 147 -7.60 6.41 31.30
CA ALA A 147 -6.98 5.95 30.07
C ALA A 147 -6.48 4.52 30.30
N ASP A 148 -7.12 3.58 29.61
CA ASP A 148 -6.82 2.17 29.73
C ASP A 148 -6.05 1.73 28.46
N TYR A 149 -4.94 1.01 28.67
CA TYR A 149 -4.30 0.24 27.61
C TYR A 149 -4.82 -1.20 27.68
N GLU A 150 -5.38 -1.72 26.62
CA GLU A 150 -6.01 -3.03 26.55
C GLU A 150 -5.30 -3.91 25.53
N SER A 151 -4.89 -5.15 25.95
CA SER A 151 -4.25 -6.14 25.09
C SER A 151 -4.93 -7.50 25.22
N TRP A 152 -5.19 -8.13 24.07
CA TRP A 152 -5.66 -9.52 23.97
C TRP A 152 -4.49 -10.50 24.00
N ARG A 153 -3.25 -10.04 23.90
CA ARG A 153 -2.03 -10.85 24.08
C ARG A 153 -1.47 -10.74 25.51
N TYR A 154 -2.34 -10.72 26.53
CA TYR A 154 -1.94 -10.77 27.94
C TYR A 154 -1.54 -12.16 28.40
N ARG A 155 -1.85 -13.18 27.62
CA ARG A 155 -1.50 -14.60 27.82
C ARG A 155 -1.18 -15.26 26.48
N ASP A 156 -0.40 -16.34 26.52
CA ASP A 156 -0.19 -17.18 25.34
C ASP A 156 -1.51 -17.79 24.88
N ARG A 157 -1.70 -17.88 23.58
CA ARG A 157 -2.91 -18.40 22.96
C ARG A 157 -2.58 -19.21 21.71
N GLU A 158 -3.27 -20.32 21.51
CA GLU A 158 -3.20 -21.06 20.26
C GLU A 158 -4.11 -20.40 19.21
N ALA A 159 -3.58 -20.21 18.00
CA ALA A 159 -4.37 -19.86 16.82
C ALA A 159 -5.01 -21.14 16.28
N ASN A 160 -6.31 -21.12 16.03
CA ASN A 160 -7.07 -22.31 15.67
C ASN A 160 -7.64 -22.23 14.24
N GLY A 161 -7.59 -23.35 13.53
CA GLY A 161 -8.22 -23.51 12.22
C GLY A 161 -7.73 -22.49 11.19
N THR A 162 -8.67 -21.78 10.56
CA THR A 162 -8.38 -20.79 9.52
C THR A 162 -7.80 -19.48 10.07
N GLU A 163 -7.70 -19.30 11.38
CA GLU A 163 -7.00 -18.18 11.98
C GLU A 163 -5.51 -18.17 11.57
N ASN A 164 -4.91 -19.33 11.33
CA ASN A 164 -3.53 -19.44 10.83
C ASN A 164 -3.30 -18.80 9.46
N ASN A 165 -4.34 -18.36 8.74
CA ASN A 165 -4.16 -17.57 7.52
C ASN A 165 -3.56 -16.18 7.79
N GLN A 166 -3.48 -15.75 9.06
CA GLN A 166 -2.85 -14.49 9.46
C GLN A 166 -1.32 -14.53 9.52
N ASP A 167 -0.70 -15.71 9.56
CA ASP A 167 0.72 -15.92 9.77
C ASP A 167 1.40 -16.72 8.63
N SER A 168 2.74 -16.86 8.69
CA SER A 168 3.52 -17.57 7.68
C SER A 168 3.58 -19.08 7.86
N ARG A 169 3.02 -19.63 8.95
CA ARG A 169 2.85 -21.09 9.13
C ARG A 169 1.60 -21.65 8.48
N LYS A 170 0.84 -20.81 7.86
CA LYS A 170 -0.33 -21.01 7.02
C LYS A 170 -0.48 -22.44 6.50
N TRP A 171 -1.54 -23.14 6.94
CA TRP A 171 -1.84 -24.53 6.60
C TRP A 171 -0.78 -25.57 6.98
N ALA A 172 0.26 -25.21 7.73
CA ALA A 172 1.25 -26.17 8.23
C ALA A 172 0.59 -27.21 9.12
N LYS A 173 1.05 -28.46 9.00
CA LYS A 173 0.48 -29.60 9.75
C LYS A 173 1.06 -29.76 11.16
N ASP A 174 2.09 -29.02 11.51
CA ASP A 174 2.98 -29.30 12.65
C ASP A 174 2.46 -28.77 13.99
N GLY A 175 1.15 -28.75 14.18
CA GLY A 175 0.54 -28.36 15.43
C GLY A 175 -0.10 -26.96 15.39
N ALA A 176 -0.74 -26.58 16.52
CA ALA A 176 -1.31 -25.27 16.68
C ALA A 176 -0.23 -24.20 16.71
N VAL A 177 -0.42 -23.13 15.92
CA VAL A 177 0.44 -21.97 15.98
C VAL A 177 0.15 -21.19 17.25
N LYS A 178 1.19 -20.91 18.03
CA LYS A 178 1.06 -20.20 19.30
C LYS A 178 1.36 -18.72 19.10
N THR A 179 0.41 -17.87 19.45
CA THR A 179 0.64 -16.44 19.64
C THR A 179 1.14 -16.21 21.07
N LEU A 180 2.33 -15.63 21.20
CA LEU A 180 2.93 -15.37 22.50
C LEU A 180 2.36 -14.11 23.14
N LYS A 181 2.44 -14.06 24.47
CA LYS A 181 2.00 -12.88 25.23
C LYS A 181 2.95 -11.71 25.11
N ASP A 182 2.39 -10.51 25.20
CA ASP A 182 3.14 -9.28 25.35
C ASP A 182 3.65 -9.11 26.80
N ASN A 183 4.73 -8.36 26.96
CA ASN A 183 5.20 -7.90 28.27
C ASN A 183 4.56 -6.54 28.57
N ILE A 184 3.67 -6.49 29.57
CA ILE A 184 2.92 -5.28 29.88
C ILE A 184 3.00 -5.01 31.39
N ALA A 185 3.39 -3.78 31.78
CA ALA A 185 3.56 -3.41 33.18
C ALA A 185 3.36 -1.90 33.41
N PHE A 186 2.96 -1.55 34.62
CA PHE A 186 3.06 -0.18 35.10
C PHE A 186 4.53 0.18 35.39
N LYS A 187 4.97 1.31 34.83
CA LYS A 187 6.32 1.84 35.05
C LYS A 187 6.28 3.36 35.20
N ASN A 188 6.67 3.87 36.39
CA ASN A 188 6.73 5.33 36.66
C ASN A 188 5.43 6.08 36.28
N ASN A 189 4.27 5.60 36.72
CA ASN A 189 2.96 6.13 36.36
C ASN A 189 2.71 6.22 34.83
N ALA A 190 3.14 5.20 34.11
CA ALA A 190 2.86 4.95 32.70
C ALA A 190 2.58 3.47 32.50
N VAL A 191 2.01 3.08 31.38
CA VAL A 191 1.89 1.68 30.93
C VAL A 191 2.93 1.43 29.86
N GLN A 192 3.92 0.57 30.15
CA GLN A 192 4.88 0.07 29.16
C GLN A 192 4.40 -1.27 28.64
N PHE A 193 4.49 -1.46 27.35
CA PHE A 193 4.08 -2.69 26.67
C PHE A 193 5.02 -3.00 25.51
N TYR A 194 5.39 -4.28 25.34
CA TYR A 194 6.16 -4.72 24.19
C TYR A 194 5.99 -6.21 23.93
N HIS A 195 6.10 -6.58 22.65
CA HIS A 195 6.31 -7.94 22.19
C HIS A 195 7.80 -8.15 21.90
N GLN A 196 8.32 -9.31 22.24
CA GLN A 196 9.68 -9.73 21.93
C GLN A 196 9.63 -11.08 21.25
N ASN A 197 10.13 -11.16 20.03
CA ASN A 197 10.20 -12.41 19.29
C ASN A 197 11.15 -13.40 19.98
N GLU A 198 10.81 -14.68 19.89
CA GLU A 198 11.68 -15.79 20.31
C GLU A 198 12.91 -15.91 19.41
N ASP A 199 13.92 -16.65 19.87
CA ASP A 199 15.15 -16.91 19.09
C ASP A 199 14.88 -17.78 17.86
N SER A 200 13.88 -18.68 17.91
CA SER A 200 13.42 -19.49 16.78
C SER A 200 12.13 -18.91 16.20
N THR A 201 12.14 -18.60 14.92
CA THR A 201 11.03 -17.97 14.22
C THR A 201 10.54 -18.83 13.04
N VAL A 202 9.44 -18.45 12.43
CA VAL A 202 8.93 -19.13 11.22
C VAL A 202 9.93 -19.08 10.06
N PHE A 203 10.86 -18.13 10.05
CA PHE A 203 11.96 -18.10 9.09
C PHE A 203 12.80 -19.37 9.13
N ASP A 204 13.15 -19.86 10.34
CA ASP A 204 13.96 -21.06 10.52
C ASP A 204 13.28 -22.30 9.94
N ALA A 205 11.98 -22.44 10.22
CA ALA A 205 11.18 -23.53 9.69
C ALA A 205 11.04 -23.46 8.16
N THR A 206 10.85 -22.26 7.61
CA THR A 206 10.72 -22.04 6.15
C THR A 206 12.01 -22.33 5.42
N VAL A 207 13.17 -21.88 5.94
CA VAL A 207 14.49 -22.17 5.36
C VAL A 207 14.77 -23.67 5.35
N HIS A 208 14.44 -24.36 6.45
CA HIS A 208 14.62 -25.81 6.56
C HIS A 208 13.75 -26.57 5.56
N GLU A 209 12.45 -26.26 5.49
CA GLU A 209 11.52 -26.91 4.57
C GLU A 209 11.91 -26.72 3.10
N GLN A 210 12.46 -25.55 2.77
CA GLN A 210 12.92 -25.25 1.42
C GLN A 210 14.34 -25.74 1.12
N GLY A 211 14.98 -26.43 2.06
CA GLY A 211 16.30 -27.05 1.89
C GLY A 211 17.44 -26.05 1.70
N MET A 212 17.33 -24.89 2.35
CA MET A 212 18.32 -23.80 2.29
C MET A 212 19.19 -23.69 3.57
N ASP A 213 19.19 -24.70 4.45
CA ASP A 213 19.93 -24.70 5.72
C ASP A 213 21.42 -24.36 5.56
N ALA A 214 22.06 -24.82 4.47
CA ALA A 214 23.47 -24.60 4.21
C ALA A 214 23.87 -23.13 4.07
N VAL A 215 22.91 -22.27 3.66
CA VAL A 215 23.13 -20.83 3.45
C VAL A 215 22.34 -19.95 4.44
N LYS A 216 21.69 -20.57 5.43
CA LYS A 216 20.83 -19.87 6.40
C LYS A 216 21.52 -18.69 7.09
N THR A 217 22.79 -18.83 7.44
CA THR A 217 23.58 -17.79 8.14
C THR A 217 23.91 -16.59 7.26
N GLU A 218 23.78 -16.72 5.94
CA GLU A 218 23.97 -15.65 4.96
C GLU A 218 22.65 -14.90 4.68
N MET A 219 21.52 -15.51 5.05
CA MET A 219 20.20 -14.99 4.73
C MET A 219 19.75 -13.87 5.67
N PHE A 220 19.04 -12.91 5.13
CA PHE A 220 18.35 -11.87 5.89
C PHE A 220 17.13 -12.46 6.63
N ASN A 221 17.15 -12.41 7.96
CA ASN A 221 16.02 -12.77 8.82
C ASN A 221 15.49 -11.51 9.53
N PRO A 222 14.32 -10.97 9.11
CA PRO A 222 13.74 -9.76 9.70
C PRO A 222 13.01 -9.99 11.02
N LEU A 223 12.87 -11.25 11.46
CA LEU A 223 12.11 -11.60 12.68
C LEU A 223 13.05 -11.80 13.87
N ALA A 224 14.33 -12.12 13.62
CA ALA A 224 15.31 -12.33 14.67
C ALA A 224 15.58 -11.04 15.46
N HIS A 225 15.59 -11.14 16.78
CA HIS A 225 15.90 -10.03 17.69
C HIS A 225 14.96 -8.81 17.54
N LEU A 226 13.76 -9.01 16.98
CA LEU A 226 12.78 -7.96 16.83
C LEU A 226 12.01 -7.76 18.13
N ILE A 227 12.06 -6.54 18.67
CA ILE A 227 11.24 -6.09 19.80
C ILE A 227 10.48 -4.84 19.41
N PHE A 228 9.16 -4.83 19.63
CA PHE A 228 8.31 -3.72 19.30
C PHE A 228 7.21 -3.48 20.34
N GLY A 229 6.81 -2.24 20.52
CA GLY A 229 5.81 -1.85 21.52
C GLY A 229 5.89 -0.37 21.81
N GLY A 230 5.61 0.02 23.06
CA GLY A 230 5.59 1.42 23.43
C GLY A 230 5.34 1.72 24.88
N MET A 231 4.97 2.98 25.13
CA MET A 231 4.59 3.48 26.44
C MET A 231 3.43 4.46 26.32
N MET A 232 2.34 4.21 27.03
CA MET A 232 1.25 5.17 27.23
C MET A 232 1.49 5.98 28.49
N LYS A 233 1.57 7.29 28.35
CA LYS A 233 1.87 8.24 29.44
C LYS A 233 0.92 9.43 29.40
N ALA A 234 0.55 9.93 30.58
CA ALA A 234 -0.26 11.13 30.69
C ALA A 234 0.12 11.96 31.92
N ASP A 235 0.17 13.28 31.75
CA ASP A 235 0.55 14.20 32.82
C ASP A 235 -0.51 14.26 33.94
N GLY A 236 -0.12 13.92 35.18
CA GLY A 236 -0.98 13.92 36.35
C GLY A 236 -1.93 12.73 36.41
N MET A 237 -1.59 11.63 35.74
CA MET A 237 -2.24 10.34 35.92
C MET A 237 -1.37 9.41 36.76
N GLN A 238 -2.00 8.42 37.39
CA GLN A 238 -1.37 7.37 38.15
C GLN A 238 -1.96 6.01 37.78
N ALA A 239 -1.21 4.94 38.03
CA ALA A 239 -1.69 3.57 37.88
C ALA A 239 -2.88 3.32 38.82
N ALA A 240 -3.93 2.67 38.31
CA ALA A 240 -5.18 2.38 39.02
C ALA A 240 -5.58 0.89 38.95
N GLY A 241 -4.61 0.00 38.68
CA GLY A 241 -4.80 -1.44 38.63
C GLY A 241 -5.15 -1.99 37.24
N THR A 242 -5.36 -3.29 37.19
CA THR A 242 -5.76 -4.02 35.96
C THR A 242 -7.18 -4.54 36.07
N TYR A 243 -7.78 -4.91 34.92
CA TYR A 243 -9.07 -5.54 34.85
C TYR A 243 -9.16 -6.43 33.61
N GLU A 244 -9.94 -7.47 33.69
CA GLU A 244 -10.26 -8.33 32.53
C GLU A 244 -11.56 -7.88 31.88
N GLY A 245 -11.67 -8.09 30.56
CA GLY A 245 -12.86 -7.79 29.81
C GLY A 245 -12.94 -8.59 28.53
N LYS A 246 -14.05 -8.39 27.82
CA LYS A 246 -14.28 -8.95 26.51
C LYS A 246 -14.81 -7.87 25.58
N TYR A 247 -14.23 -7.78 24.40
CA TYR A 247 -14.73 -6.91 23.33
C TYR A 247 -14.98 -7.77 22.10
N GLN A 248 -16.21 -7.76 21.64
CA GLN A 248 -16.68 -8.67 20.61
C GLN A 248 -16.39 -10.15 21.00
N ASN A 249 -15.57 -10.84 20.25
CA ASN A 249 -15.20 -12.24 20.50
C ASN A 249 -13.85 -12.39 21.22
N THR A 250 -13.19 -11.27 21.55
CA THR A 250 -11.82 -11.24 22.03
C THR A 250 -11.75 -10.88 23.52
N ASP A 251 -11.21 -11.79 24.34
CA ASP A 251 -10.89 -11.52 25.74
C ASP A 251 -9.63 -10.64 25.81
N PHE A 252 -9.57 -9.72 26.77
CA PHE A 252 -8.43 -8.83 26.99
C PHE A 252 -8.20 -8.55 28.47
N GLU A 253 -6.99 -8.14 28.81
CA GLU A 253 -6.66 -7.46 30.08
C GLU A 253 -6.40 -5.99 29.79
N GLY A 254 -6.85 -5.10 30.69
CA GLY A 254 -6.69 -3.66 30.63
C GLY A 254 -5.85 -3.13 31.78
N TRP A 255 -4.88 -2.26 31.47
CA TRP A 255 -4.03 -1.53 32.44
C TRP A 255 -4.53 -0.10 32.52
N ARG A 256 -5.11 0.28 33.68
CA ARG A 256 -5.77 1.56 33.89
C ARG A 256 -4.83 2.60 34.44
N MET A 257 -4.85 3.78 33.81
CA MET A 257 -4.30 5.02 34.30
C MET A 257 -5.46 5.97 34.66
N GLN A 258 -5.41 6.63 35.79
CA GLN A 258 -6.47 7.55 36.23
C GLN A 258 -5.90 8.91 36.62
N SER A 259 -6.57 9.99 36.23
CA SER A 259 -6.18 11.35 36.63
C SER A 259 -6.31 11.56 38.13
N THR A 260 -5.27 12.08 38.76
CA THR A 260 -5.25 12.36 40.23
C THR A 260 -6.21 13.47 40.59
N LYS A 261 -6.40 14.46 39.70
CA LYS A 261 -7.31 15.61 39.84
C LYS A 261 -8.07 15.86 38.55
N ALA A 262 -9.28 16.38 38.65
CA ALA A 262 -10.01 16.88 37.53
C ALA A 262 -9.31 18.13 36.92
N LYS A 263 -9.23 18.21 35.59
CA LYS A 263 -8.55 19.27 34.85
C LYS A 263 -9.39 19.67 33.63
N THR A 264 -9.22 20.90 33.14
CA THR A 264 -9.83 21.38 31.89
C THR A 264 -8.97 21.07 30.67
N LYS A 265 -7.68 20.79 30.86
CA LYS A 265 -6.74 20.39 29.80
C LYS A 265 -5.95 19.17 30.24
N GLN A 266 -5.95 18.14 29.40
CA GLN A 266 -5.22 16.90 29.65
C GLN A 266 -4.62 16.39 28.33
N ASN A 267 -3.42 15.81 28.39
CA ASN A 267 -2.74 15.22 27.24
C ASN A 267 -2.38 13.79 27.60
N ILE A 268 -2.62 12.88 26.66
CA ILE A 268 -2.19 11.50 26.67
C ILE A 268 -1.30 11.30 25.47
N GLU A 269 -0.13 10.70 25.67
CA GLU A 269 0.84 10.40 24.62
C GLU A 269 1.12 8.90 24.61
N VAL A 270 1.10 8.28 23.40
CA VAL A 270 1.49 6.89 23.21
C VAL A 270 2.74 6.87 22.33
N TYR A 271 3.87 6.60 22.94
CA TYR A 271 5.18 6.51 22.29
C TYR A 271 5.40 5.08 21.80
N LEU A 272 5.89 4.91 20.58
CA LEU A 272 6.10 3.61 19.99
C LEU A 272 7.57 3.43 19.57
N ASN A 273 8.07 2.18 19.63
CA ASN A 273 9.40 1.82 19.17
C ASN A 273 9.40 0.40 18.58
N THR A 274 10.01 0.24 17.41
CA THR A 274 10.30 -1.04 16.77
C THR A 274 11.81 -1.11 16.55
N SER A 275 12.48 -2.13 17.08
CA SER A 275 13.94 -2.21 17.04
C SER A 275 14.43 -3.64 16.98
N TYR A 276 15.51 -3.85 16.26
CA TYR A 276 16.30 -5.08 16.26
C TYR A 276 17.37 -4.97 17.33
N VAL A 277 17.20 -5.65 18.45
CA VAL A 277 18.09 -5.60 19.62
C VAL A 277 18.05 -6.91 20.40
N ASN A 278 19.18 -7.27 21.04
CA ASN A 278 19.32 -8.54 21.74
C ASN A 278 18.74 -8.55 23.17
N SER A 279 18.10 -7.47 23.61
CA SER A 279 17.47 -7.45 24.93
C SER A 279 16.41 -6.36 25.08
N SER A 280 15.42 -6.61 25.93
CA SER A 280 14.41 -5.62 26.31
C SER A 280 15.01 -4.36 26.93
N LEU A 281 16.12 -4.48 27.70
CA LEU A 281 16.81 -3.32 28.25
C LEU A 281 17.35 -2.37 27.16
N LEU A 282 17.89 -2.90 26.05
CA LEU A 282 18.34 -2.09 24.92
C LEU A 282 17.16 -1.46 24.20
N TRP A 283 16.06 -2.18 24.04
CA TRP A 283 14.82 -1.65 23.48
C TRP A 283 14.26 -0.51 24.33
N GLU A 284 14.23 -0.66 25.67
CA GLU A 284 13.81 0.38 26.61
C GLU A 284 14.65 1.66 26.46
N LYS A 285 15.97 1.53 26.36
CA LYS A 285 16.86 2.68 26.13
C LYS A 285 16.54 3.43 24.83
N LYS A 286 16.17 2.69 23.77
CA LYS A 286 15.74 3.30 22.50
C LYS A 286 14.38 3.99 22.66
N LEU A 287 13.42 3.37 23.35
CA LEU A 287 12.14 3.99 23.66
C LEU A 287 12.32 5.28 24.47
N ASP A 288 13.18 5.28 25.51
CA ASP A 288 13.52 6.47 26.27
C ASP A 288 14.14 7.58 25.39
N SER A 289 14.89 7.20 24.35
CA SER A 289 15.42 8.16 23.38
C SER A 289 14.31 8.80 22.56
N VAL A 290 13.33 8.00 22.09
CA VAL A 290 12.13 8.51 21.40
C VAL A 290 11.38 9.50 22.30
N ILE A 291 11.14 9.14 23.58
CA ILE A 291 10.44 10.01 24.54
C ILE A 291 11.17 11.35 24.72
N ARG A 292 12.52 11.33 24.85
CA ARG A 292 13.32 12.56 24.96
C ARG A 292 13.28 13.41 23.69
N GLU A 293 13.33 12.79 22.52
CA GLU A 293 13.24 13.47 21.23
C GLU A 293 11.88 14.15 21.06
N VAL A 294 10.80 13.46 21.36
CA VAL A 294 9.43 14.04 21.32
C VAL A 294 9.34 15.23 22.28
N ALA A 295 9.83 15.08 23.50
CA ALA A 295 9.80 16.15 24.51
C ALA A 295 10.59 17.40 24.04
N SER A 296 11.74 17.22 23.42
CA SER A 296 12.57 18.33 22.91
C SER A 296 11.92 19.09 21.73
N ASN A 297 11.04 18.42 20.99
CA ASN A 297 10.35 18.97 19.81
C ASN A 297 8.89 19.38 20.08
N LYS A 298 8.40 19.23 21.30
CA LYS A 298 6.98 19.43 21.66
C LYS A 298 6.37 20.74 21.16
N LYS A 299 7.14 21.83 21.10
CA LYS A 299 6.66 23.15 20.70
C LYS A 299 6.38 23.26 19.19
N THR A 300 7.04 22.47 18.35
CA THR A 300 6.98 22.56 16.88
C THR A 300 6.36 21.34 16.24
N ALA A 301 6.19 20.24 16.96
CA ALA A 301 5.75 18.96 16.45
C ALA A 301 4.42 19.05 15.66
N LEU A 302 3.40 19.66 16.27
CA LEU A 302 2.09 19.83 15.62
C LEU A 302 2.22 20.66 14.33
N GLN A 303 2.93 21.81 14.40
CA GLN A 303 3.11 22.67 13.23
C GLN A 303 3.88 21.98 12.12
N ASN A 304 4.91 21.20 12.44
CA ASN A 304 5.68 20.42 11.46
C ASN A 304 4.80 19.37 10.79
N THR A 305 3.98 18.64 11.56
CA THR A 305 3.02 17.66 11.05
C THR A 305 1.99 18.32 10.14
N GLN A 306 1.43 19.47 10.55
CA GLN A 306 0.49 20.23 9.71
C GLN A 306 1.12 20.73 8.42
N ASN A 307 2.37 21.19 8.47
CA ASN A 307 3.12 21.62 7.29
C ASN A 307 3.37 20.45 6.34
N TRP A 308 3.66 19.25 6.87
CA TRP A 308 3.83 18.05 6.05
C TRP A 308 2.52 17.70 5.32
N TRP A 309 1.39 17.64 6.03
CA TRP A 309 0.08 17.37 5.42
C TRP A 309 -0.29 18.41 4.37
N LYS A 310 -0.02 19.69 4.65
CA LYS A 310 -0.21 20.76 3.66
C LYS A 310 0.59 20.51 2.38
N GLN A 311 1.90 20.23 2.51
CA GLN A 311 2.76 19.91 1.36
C GLN A 311 2.32 18.64 0.63
N PHE A 312 1.87 17.62 1.36
CA PHE A 312 1.32 16.39 0.78
C PHE A 312 0.11 16.69 -0.13
N TRP A 313 -0.83 17.50 0.33
CA TRP A 313 -2.01 17.88 -0.45
C TRP A 313 -1.66 18.82 -1.62
N GLU A 314 -0.68 19.68 -1.49
CA GLU A 314 -0.19 20.58 -2.55
C GLU A 314 0.51 19.83 -3.69
N ARG A 315 1.02 18.60 -3.46
CA ARG A 315 1.65 17.80 -4.51
C ARG A 315 0.67 17.40 -5.60
N SER A 316 -0.50 16.90 -5.22
CA SER A 316 -1.47 16.35 -6.15
C SER A 316 -2.88 16.34 -5.57
N TYR A 317 -3.87 16.43 -6.45
CA TYR A 317 -5.28 16.30 -6.12
C TYR A 317 -6.12 16.05 -7.38
N ILE A 318 -7.30 15.48 -7.20
CA ILE A 318 -8.35 15.35 -8.21
C ILE A 318 -9.68 15.66 -7.51
N PHE A 319 -10.29 16.80 -7.86
CA PHE A 319 -11.59 17.23 -7.35
C PHE A 319 -12.60 17.15 -8.50
N ILE A 320 -13.52 16.18 -8.42
CA ILE A 320 -14.56 15.97 -9.43
C ILE A 320 -15.84 16.66 -8.98
N ASN A 321 -16.41 17.48 -9.84
CA ASN A 321 -17.62 18.24 -9.55
C ASN A 321 -17.58 18.94 -8.19
N PRO A 322 -16.51 19.70 -7.83
CA PRO A 322 -16.26 20.17 -6.45
C PRO A 322 -17.39 21.07 -5.91
N ASN A 323 -18.20 21.66 -6.78
CA ASN A 323 -19.36 22.47 -6.40
C ASN A 323 -20.65 21.65 -6.22
N ASN A 324 -20.65 20.36 -6.55
CA ASN A 324 -21.79 19.47 -6.35
C ASN A 324 -21.59 18.71 -5.03
N THR A 325 -22.20 19.21 -3.98
CA THR A 325 -22.11 18.59 -2.63
C THR A 325 -23.18 17.52 -2.40
N ASP A 326 -23.88 17.06 -3.46
CA ASP A 326 -24.81 15.95 -3.35
C ASP A 326 -24.03 14.65 -3.04
N PRO A 327 -24.18 14.08 -1.84
CA PRO A 327 -23.47 12.86 -1.45
C PRO A 327 -23.92 11.63 -2.25
N GLN A 328 -24.99 11.73 -3.05
CA GLN A 328 -25.45 10.66 -3.94
C GLN A 328 -24.83 10.75 -5.35
N SER A 329 -24.14 11.84 -5.69
CA SER A 329 -23.39 11.93 -6.96
C SER A 329 -22.20 10.97 -6.97
N HIS A 330 -22.23 10.00 -7.85
CA HIS A 330 -21.16 8.99 -7.96
C HIS A 330 -19.82 9.63 -8.38
N GLU A 331 -19.85 10.67 -9.20
CA GLU A 331 -18.65 11.41 -9.61
C GLU A 331 -18.03 12.16 -8.42
N TRP A 332 -18.88 12.83 -7.62
CA TRP A 332 -18.40 13.50 -6.40
C TRP A 332 -17.86 12.48 -5.39
N GLN A 333 -18.55 11.34 -5.19
CA GLN A 333 -18.05 10.23 -4.36
C GLN A 333 -16.67 9.75 -4.85
N ALA A 334 -16.49 9.56 -6.16
CA ALA A 334 -15.22 9.12 -6.72
C ALA A 334 -14.09 10.11 -6.41
N GLY A 335 -14.31 11.42 -6.55
CA GLY A 335 -13.34 12.46 -6.17
C GLY A 335 -13.00 12.45 -4.68
N ARG A 336 -14.05 12.39 -3.81
CA ARG A 336 -13.87 12.32 -2.35
C ARG A 336 -13.10 11.04 -1.96
N ASN A 337 -13.49 9.88 -2.45
CA ASN A 337 -12.94 8.60 -2.06
C ASN A 337 -11.51 8.40 -2.59
N TYR A 338 -11.17 9.03 -3.74
CA TYR A 338 -9.78 9.16 -4.18
C TYR A 338 -8.92 9.86 -3.14
N GLN A 339 -9.39 11.00 -2.58
CA GLN A 339 -8.63 11.74 -1.57
C GLN A 339 -8.61 11.02 -0.22
N LEU A 340 -9.69 10.37 0.19
CA LEU A 340 -9.73 9.57 1.43
C LEU A 340 -8.77 8.39 1.36
N PHE A 341 -8.65 7.73 0.20
CA PHE A 341 -7.69 6.65 0.04
C PHE A 341 -6.26 7.18 0.01
N ARG A 342 -6.00 8.28 -0.71
CA ARG A 342 -4.69 8.93 -0.69
C ARG A 342 -4.28 9.37 0.72
N TYR A 343 -5.24 9.84 1.54
CA TYR A 343 -5.01 10.10 2.96
C TYR A 343 -4.51 8.85 3.71
N MET A 344 -5.15 7.70 3.52
CA MET A 344 -4.72 6.45 4.15
C MET A 344 -3.30 6.04 3.72
N LEU A 345 -2.91 6.28 2.47
CA LEU A 345 -1.53 6.08 2.01
C LEU A 345 -0.56 7.03 2.72
N GLY A 346 -0.93 8.30 2.88
CA GLY A 346 -0.16 9.31 3.61
C GLY A 346 0.05 8.97 5.10
N CYS A 347 -0.88 8.25 5.71
CA CYS A 347 -0.73 7.77 7.10
C CYS A 347 0.42 6.75 7.26
N ASN A 348 0.81 6.04 6.20
CA ASN A 348 1.92 5.08 6.19
C ASN A 348 3.01 5.46 5.19
N ALA A 349 3.35 6.75 5.13
CA ALA A 349 4.29 7.30 4.15
C ALA A 349 5.73 6.78 4.32
N TYR A 350 6.18 6.56 5.55
CA TYR A 350 7.61 6.37 5.89
C TYR A 350 7.89 5.10 6.70
N GLY A 351 7.04 4.09 6.59
CA GLY A 351 7.22 2.82 7.28
C GLY A 351 8.47 2.06 6.85
N THR A 352 8.98 1.20 7.71
CA THR A 352 10.07 0.26 7.38
C THR A 352 9.60 -0.80 6.37
N TYR A 353 8.31 -1.13 6.40
CA TYR A 353 7.66 -2.07 5.49
C TYR A 353 6.62 -1.37 4.65
N PRO A 354 6.31 -1.90 3.47
CA PRO A 354 5.32 -1.30 2.59
C PRO A 354 3.92 -1.29 3.21
N THR A 355 3.10 -0.35 2.75
CA THR A 355 1.64 -0.38 3.01
C THR A 355 1.06 -1.67 2.46
N LYS A 356 0.45 -2.48 3.32
CA LYS A 356 -0.13 -3.76 2.94
C LYS A 356 -1.34 -3.58 2.03
N PHE A 357 -1.41 -4.40 0.97
CA PHE A 357 -2.57 -4.44 0.07
C PHE A 357 -3.85 -4.87 0.79
N ASN A 358 -3.75 -5.75 1.79
CA ASN A 358 -4.85 -6.35 2.54
C ASN A 358 -5.03 -5.69 3.92
N GLY A 359 -5.53 -4.48 3.97
CA GLY A 359 -5.93 -3.78 5.19
C GLY A 359 -5.02 -2.65 5.63
N GLY A 360 -3.83 -2.47 5.04
CA GLY A 360 -2.90 -1.41 5.44
C GLY A 360 -2.65 -1.42 6.95
N LEU A 361 -2.77 -0.26 7.59
CA LEU A 361 -2.72 -0.07 9.06
C LEU A 361 -4.11 -0.01 9.71
N PHE A 362 -5.21 -0.24 8.95
CA PHE A 362 -6.57 0.11 9.37
C PHE A 362 -7.53 -1.07 9.50
N THR A 363 -7.01 -2.29 9.66
CA THR A 363 -7.85 -3.45 9.99
C THR A 363 -8.55 -3.24 11.35
N TYR A 364 -9.70 -3.85 11.53
CA TYR A 364 -10.51 -3.82 12.76
C TYR A 364 -10.98 -5.25 13.07
N ASP A 365 -11.87 -5.44 14.05
CA ASP A 365 -12.35 -6.78 14.42
C ASP A 365 -12.89 -7.53 13.19
N PRO A 366 -12.35 -8.71 12.89
CA PRO A 366 -12.64 -9.44 11.64
C PRO A 366 -14.09 -9.82 11.46
N VAL A 367 -14.84 -9.97 12.55
CA VAL A 367 -16.29 -10.28 12.54
C VAL A 367 -17.11 -9.23 11.77
N TYR A 368 -16.60 -7.99 11.65
CA TYR A 368 -17.25 -6.93 10.86
C TYR A 368 -16.87 -6.93 9.38
N THR A 369 -15.92 -7.75 9.00
CA THR A 369 -15.60 -8.05 7.59
C THR A 369 -16.30 -9.34 7.15
N ASN A 370 -16.20 -10.40 7.96
CA ASN A 370 -16.89 -11.66 7.77
C ASN A 370 -17.41 -12.17 9.13
N PRO A 371 -18.73 -12.32 9.32
CA PRO A 371 -19.32 -12.77 10.59
C PRO A 371 -18.81 -14.12 11.12
N ASP A 372 -18.29 -14.98 10.24
CA ASP A 372 -17.73 -16.27 10.62
C ASP A 372 -16.32 -16.17 11.23
N PHE A 373 -15.67 -15.02 11.10
CA PHE A 373 -14.31 -14.78 11.57
C PHE A 373 -14.32 -14.14 12.96
N THR A 374 -14.38 -15.00 13.98
CA THR A 374 -14.46 -14.61 15.40
C THR A 374 -13.07 -14.49 16.05
N TYR A 375 -12.06 -14.12 15.26
CA TYR A 375 -10.65 -14.00 15.66
C TYR A 375 -10.33 -12.64 16.29
N THR A 376 -9.09 -12.49 16.75
CA THR A 376 -8.61 -11.24 17.34
C THR A 376 -8.46 -10.12 16.28
N PRO A 377 -8.36 -8.85 16.70
CA PRO A 377 -8.14 -7.72 15.78
C PRO A 377 -6.81 -7.75 15.00
N ASP A 378 -5.90 -8.67 15.34
CA ASP A 378 -4.66 -8.90 14.57
C ASP A 378 -4.93 -9.60 13.23
N PHE A 379 -6.05 -10.32 13.13
CA PHE A 379 -6.36 -11.11 11.95
C PHE A 379 -6.51 -10.27 10.69
N ARG A 380 -5.89 -10.74 9.63
CA ARG A 380 -6.14 -10.34 8.24
C ARG A 380 -5.99 -11.57 7.34
N ASN A 381 -6.91 -11.75 6.40
CA ASN A 381 -6.80 -12.82 5.42
C ASN A 381 -5.54 -12.61 4.57
N TRP A 382 -4.90 -13.68 4.13
CA TRP A 382 -3.61 -13.72 3.44
C TRP A 382 -2.40 -13.31 4.29
N GLY A 383 -2.58 -13.05 5.58
CA GLY A 383 -1.51 -12.75 6.50
C GLY A 383 -0.92 -11.34 6.41
N GLY A 384 -0.18 -11.00 7.44
CA GLY A 384 0.49 -9.71 7.57
C GLY A 384 1.88 -9.68 6.97
N GLY A 385 2.64 -10.79 7.08
CA GLY A 385 4.00 -10.91 6.59
C GLY A 385 4.11 -11.24 5.10
N LEU A 386 3.02 -11.72 4.48
CA LEU A 386 2.97 -12.06 3.07
C LEU A 386 2.86 -10.81 2.19
N MET A 387 3.75 -10.66 1.24
CA MET A 387 3.75 -9.62 0.21
C MET A 387 3.51 -10.28 -1.15
N THR A 388 2.27 -10.22 -1.62
CA THR A 388 1.86 -10.72 -2.93
C THR A 388 2.13 -9.64 -3.97
N ALA A 389 3.08 -9.85 -4.87
CA ALA A 389 3.53 -8.83 -5.80
C ALA A 389 2.40 -8.35 -6.72
N GLN A 390 1.55 -9.27 -7.20
CA GLN A 390 0.39 -8.99 -8.04
C GLN A 390 -0.57 -7.97 -7.41
N ASN A 391 -0.75 -7.99 -6.10
CA ASN A 391 -1.62 -7.09 -5.37
C ASN A 391 -0.87 -5.85 -4.89
N GLN A 392 0.30 -6.04 -4.32
CA GLN A 392 1.10 -5.01 -3.65
C GLN A 392 1.50 -3.87 -4.60
N ARG A 393 1.84 -4.17 -5.86
CA ARG A 393 2.19 -3.19 -6.90
C ARG A 393 1.09 -2.16 -7.15
N LEU A 394 -0.17 -2.55 -7.03
CA LEU A 394 -1.32 -1.69 -7.31
C LEU A 394 -1.52 -0.58 -6.27
N VAL A 395 -0.93 -0.75 -5.08
CA VAL A 395 -0.88 0.29 -4.04
C VAL A 395 0.12 1.40 -4.41
N TYR A 396 1.19 1.06 -5.16
CA TYR A 396 2.34 1.93 -5.41
C TYR A 396 2.34 2.63 -6.77
N TRP A 397 1.82 2.00 -7.82
CA TRP A 397 1.75 2.62 -9.15
C TRP A 397 1.09 4.02 -9.16
N PRO A 398 0.01 4.31 -8.39
CA PRO A 398 -0.59 5.64 -8.38
C PRO A 398 0.35 6.74 -7.89
N MET A 399 1.38 6.39 -7.09
CA MET A 399 2.27 7.35 -6.44
C MET A 399 3.18 8.09 -7.42
N LEU A 400 3.43 7.54 -8.60
CA LEU A 400 4.17 8.25 -9.66
C LEU A 400 3.42 9.51 -10.09
N LYS A 401 2.15 9.39 -10.45
CA LYS A 401 1.33 10.53 -10.92
C LYS A 401 0.89 11.47 -9.79
N THR A 402 0.86 11.01 -8.53
CA THR A 402 0.65 11.92 -7.40
C THR A 402 1.93 12.63 -6.96
N GLY A 403 3.12 12.26 -7.48
CA GLY A 403 4.40 12.80 -7.05
C GLY A 403 4.79 12.38 -5.62
N ASP A 404 4.14 11.36 -5.07
CA ASP A 404 4.42 10.81 -3.73
C ASP A 404 5.58 9.79 -3.77
N ILE A 405 6.62 10.09 -4.55
CA ILE A 405 7.75 9.20 -4.86
C ILE A 405 8.55 8.82 -3.60
N ASP A 406 8.66 9.73 -2.64
CA ASP A 406 9.30 9.47 -1.34
C ASP A 406 8.57 8.36 -0.54
N MET A 407 7.27 8.20 -0.76
CA MET A 407 6.46 7.17 -0.12
C MET A 407 6.60 5.79 -0.80
N MET A 408 7.24 5.70 -1.96
CA MET A 408 7.53 4.42 -2.62
C MET A 408 8.76 3.71 -2.02
N LYS A 409 9.60 4.45 -1.32
CA LYS A 409 10.84 3.92 -0.73
C LYS A 409 10.64 2.67 0.17
N PRO A 410 9.64 2.58 1.05
CA PRO A 410 9.40 1.36 1.84
C PRO A 410 9.21 0.10 0.99
N GLN A 411 8.57 0.21 -0.18
CA GLN A 411 8.39 -0.90 -1.11
C GLN A 411 9.70 -1.30 -1.78
N PHE A 412 10.48 -0.32 -2.21
CA PHE A 412 11.78 -0.58 -2.85
C PHE A 412 12.77 -1.18 -1.85
N ASP A 413 12.88 -0.60 -0.66
CA ASP A 413 13.74 -1.11 0.42
C ASP A 413 13.36 -2.55 0.83
N PHE A 414 12.09 -2.91 0.79
CA PHE A 414 11.63 -4.27 1.07
C PHE A 414 12.26 -5.29 0.11
N TYR A 415 12.23 -5.01 -1.19
CA TYR A 415 12.83 -5.88 -2.20
C TYR A 415 14.37 -5.86 -2.14
N LEU A 416 14.98 -4.70 -1.90
CA LEU A 416 16.43 -4.60 -1.73
C LEU A 416 16.95 -5.43 -0.55
N ARG A 417 16.25 -5.41 0.59
CA ARG A 417 16.63 -6.24 1.75
C ARG A 417 16.50 -7.74 1.47
N SER A 418 15.56 -8.13 0.63
CA SER A 418 15.29 -9.51 0.25
C SER A 418 16.13 -9.99 -0.94
N LEU A 419 16.88 -9.11 -1.60
CA LEU A 419 17.64 -9.39 -2.82
C LEU A 419 18.58 -10.57 -2.65
N HIS A 420 19.42 -10.54 -1.62
CA HIS A 420 20.41 -11.59 -1.38
C HIS A 420 19.75 -12.98 -1.16
N ASN A 421 18.63 -13.02 -0.43
CA ASN A 421 17.88 -14.27 -0.24
C ASN A 421 17.34 -14.83 -1.57
N ALA A 422 16.88 -13.96 -2.47
CA ALA A 422 16.40 -14.35 -3.81
C ALA A 422 17.55 -14.82 -4.73
N GLU A 423 18.74 -14.24 -4.60
CA GLU A 423 19.95 -14.68 -5.31
C GLU A 423 20.42 -16.04 -4.80
N LEU A 424 20.40 -16.28 -3.49
CA LEU A 424 20.71 -17.56 -2.87
C LEU A 424 19.77 -18.67 -3.36
N ARG A 425 18.49 -18.39 -3.60
CA ARG A 425 17.56 -19.36 -4.20
C ARG A 425 18.06 -19.84 -5.56
N SER A 426 18.39 -18.93 -6.47
CA SER A 426 18.93 -19.27 -7.79
C SER A 426 20.20 -20.09 -7.69
N LYS A 427 21.08 -19.72 -6.76
CA LYS A 427 22.38 -20.38 -6.57
C LYS A 427 22.22 -21.78 -5.99
N VAL A 428 21.41 -21.95 -4.96
CA VAL A 428 21.23 -23.22 -4.25
C VAL A 428 20.45 -24.23 -5.11
N TYR A 429 19.38 -23.79 -5.78
CA TYR A 429 18.52 -24.71 -6.50
C TYR A 429 19.03 -25.05 -7.91
N TRP A 430 19.64 -24.08 -8.59
CA TRP A 430 19.96 -24.22 -10.02
C TRP A 430 21.41 -23.91 -10.38
N GLY A 431 22.17 -23.32 -9.46
CA GLY A 431 23.61 -23.06 -9.66
C GLY A 431 23.93 -21.88 -10.58
N HIS A 432 22.94 -21.04 -10.91
CA HIS A 432 23.13 -19.84 -11.73
C HIS A 432 22.94 -18.54 -10.93
N ASN A 433 23.21 -17.39 -11.55
CA ASN A 433 23.07 -16.07 -10.94
C ASN A 433 21.65 -15.50 -11.14
N GLY A 434 21.42 -14.32 -10.53
CA GLY A 434 20.18 -13.56 -10.62
C GLY A 434 19.21 -13.86 -9.49
N ALA A 435 18.32 -12.93 -9.24
CA ALA A 435 17.37 -12.97 -8.13
C ALA A 435 16.05 -13.63 -8.54
N CYS A 436 15.74 -14.79 -7.96
CA CYS A 436 14.46 -15.46 -8.13
C CYS A 436 13.47 -15.00 -7.05
N PHE A 437 12.63 -14.05 -7.39
CA PHE A 437 11.45 -13.71 -6.58
C PHE A 437 10.25 -14.49 -7.08
N THR A 438 9.57 -15.18 -6.15
CA THR A 438 8.26 -15.75 -6.41
C THR A 438 7.19 -14.66 -6.36
N GLU A 439 6.00 -14.92 -6.88
CA GLU A 439 4.90 -13.96 -6.85
C GLU A 439 4.53 -13.60 -5.41
N GLN A 440 4.44 -14.59 -4.53
CA GLN A 440 4.19 -14.42 -3.11
C GLN A 440 5.47 -14.67 -2.32
N ILE A 441 5.87 -13.68 -1.53
CA ILE A 441 7.02 -13.75 -0.63
C ILE A 441 6.66 -13.24 0.76
N GLU A 442 7.24 -13.85 1.77
CA GLU A 442 7.21 -13.36 3.14
C GLU A 442 8.23 -12.23 3.36
N ASN A 443 8.21 -11.60 4.52
CA ASN A 443 9.13 -10.50 4.86
C ASN A 443 10.62 -10.82 4.67
N PHE A 444 10.97 -12.07 4.56
CA PHE A 444 12.32 -12.59 4.33
C PHE A 444 12.57 -13.04 2.89
N GLY A 445 11.69 -12.73 1.94
CA GLY A 445 11.89 -12.95 0.51
C GLY A 445 11.73 -14.39 0.02
N LEU A 446 11.20 -15.29 0.85
CA LEU A 446 10.85 -16.66 0.48
C LEU A 446 9.33 -16.85 0.49
N PRO A 447 8.75 -17.75 -0.31
CA PRO A 447 7.35 -18.13 -0.16
C PRO A 447 7.13 -18.79 1.21
N ASN A 448 5.94 -18.65 1.78
CA ASN A 448 5.60 -19.38 3.00
C ASN A 448 5.41 -20.89 2.73
N MET A 449 5.37 -21.67 3.80
CA MET A 449 5.27 -23.14 3.73
C MET A 449 4.04 -23.61 2.95
N GLY A 450 2.89 -22.96 3.13
CA GLY A 450 1.65 -23.31 2.44
C GLY A 450 1.71 -23.06 0.94
N GLU A 451 2.25 -21.91 0.52
CA GLU A 451 2.38 -21.52 -0.88
C GLU A 451 3.52 -22.28 -1.58
N TYR A 452 4.60 -22.59 -0.88
CA TYR A 452 5.66 -23.45 -1.39
C TYR A 452 5.15 -24.87 -1.69
N GLY A 453 4.19 -25.38 -0.91
CA GLY A 453 3.44 -26.60 -1.18
C GLY A 453 3.67 -27.75 -0.21
N LEU A 454 2.73 -27.91 0.73
CA LEU A 454 2.76 -28.94 1.81
C LEU A 454 2.74 -30.39 1.32
N LYS A 455 2.33 -30.65 0.08
CA LYS A 455 2.22 -32.01 -0.50
C LYS A 455 3.13 -32.20 -1.70
N ARG A 456 4.21 -31.40 -1.78
CA ARG A 456 5.13 -31.46 -2.93
C ARG A 456 5.81 -32.83 -3.02
N PRO A 457 5.93 -33.43 -4.23
CA PRO A 457 6.74 -34.63 -4.44
C PRO A 457 8.21 -34.35 -4.12
N ALA A 458 8.91 -35.38 -3.65
CA ALA A 458 10.33 -35.26 -3.25
C ALA A 458 11.26 -34.94 -4.42
N ASP A 459 10.88 -35.34 -5.63
CA ASP A 459 11.60 -35.13 -6.90
C ASP A 459 11.17 -33.86 -7.66
N PHE A 460 10.19 -33.10 -7.12
CA PHE A 460 9.76 -31.83 -7.72
C PHE A 460 10.84 -30.75 -7.55
N ASP A 461 11.03 -29.91 -8.55
CA ASP A 461 12.03 -28.83 -8.53
C ASP A 461 11.87 -27.94 -7.29
N LYS A 462 12.89 -27.94 -6.41
CA LYS A 462 12.89 -27.24 -5.14
C LYS A 462 12.73 -25.71 -5.27
N GLY A 463 13.11 -25.15 -6.40
CA GLY A 463 13.01 -23.71 -6.64
C GLY A 463 11.65 -23.25 -7.16
N VAL A 464 10.74 -24.19 -7.49
CA VAL A 464 9.39 -23.90 -8.00
C VAL A 464 8.35 -24.23 -6.94
N GLU A 465 7.36 -23.39 -6.72
CA GLU A 465 6.25 -23.67 -5.82
C GLU A 465 5.40 -24.83 -6.36
N TYR A 466 5.13 -25.82 -5.52
CA TYR A 466 4.16 -26.88 -5.84
C TYR A 466 2.74 -26.38 -5.58
N ASN A 467 2.37 -25.36 -6.33
CA ASN A 467 1.12 -24.63 -6.22
C ASN A 467 0.65 -24.24 -7.64
N ALA A 468 -0.49 -24.77 -8.03
CA ALA A 468 -1.04 -24.58 -9.38
C ALA A 468 -1.29 -23.11 -9.76
N TRP A 469 -1.42 -22.21 -8.78
CA TRP A 469 -1.63 -20.77 -8.97
C TRP A 469 -0.30 -20.03 -9.17
N LEU A 470 0.74 -20.43 -8.43
CA LEU A 470 1.98 -19.65 -8.28
C LEU A 470 3.15 -20.16 -9.12
N GLU A 471 3.18 -21.46 -9.47
CA GLU A 471 4.30 -22.04 -10.21
C GLU A 471 4.70 -21.20 -11.43
N TYR A 472 6.00 -20.99 -11.60
CA TYR A 472 6.62 -20.24 -12.71
C TYR A 472 6.15 -18.78 -12.86
N THR A 473 5.56 -18.17 -11.83
CA THR A 473 5.16 -16.76 -11.83
C THR A 473 6.24 -15.91 -11.19
N TRP A 474 7.19 -15.42 -11.99
CA TRP A 474 8.37 -14.68 -11.52
C TRP A 474 8.43 -13.25 -12.05
N ASP A 475 7.63 -12.89 -13.05
CA ASP A 475 7.71 -11.63 -13.79
C ASP A 475 7.11 -10.44 -13.03
N THR A 476 6.33 -10.67 -11.98
CA THR A 476 5.73 -9.59 -11.19
C THR A 476 6.77 -8.70 -10.48
N ALA A 477 7.95 -9.24 -10.12
CA ALA A 477 9.06 -8.46 -9.56
C ALA A 477 9.59 -7.39 -10.55
N LEU A 478 9.45 -7.62 -11.86
CA LEU A 478 9.85 -6.68 -12.90
C LEU A 478 9.03 -5.37 -12.88
N GLU A 479 7.82 -5.38 -12.30
CA GLU A 479 7.06 -4.14 -12.12
C GLU A 479 7.71 -3.21 -11.10
N PHE A 480 8.32 -3.76 -10.05
CA PHE A 480 9.08 -2.94 -9.10
C PHE A 480 10.39 -2.43 -9.72
N CYS A 481 11.03 -3.23 -10.60
CA CYS A 481 12.14 -2.73 -11.42
C CYS A 481 11.71 -1.52 -12.26
N GLN A 482 10.55 -1.61 -12.93
CA GLN A 482 10.02 -0.50 -13.73
C GLN A 482 9.69 0.71 -12.86
N MET A 483 9.06 0.54 -11.69
CA MET A 483 8.78 1.65 -10.77
C MET A 483 10.06 2.36 -10.30
N MET A 484 11.14 1.60 -10.04
CA MET A 484 12.45 2.16 -9.68
C MET A 484 13.02 3.00 -10.83
N LEU A 485 12.96 2.49 -12.07
CA LEU A 485 13.38 3.22 -13.26
C LEU A 485 12.53 4.48 -13.51
N GLU A 486 11.21 4.37 -13.34
CA GLU A 486 10.30 5.51 -13.47
C GLU A 486 10.55 6.61 -12.43
N THR A 487 11.13 6.26 -11.26
CA THR A 487 11.52 7.27 -10.26
C THR A 487 12.54 8.26 -10.84
N GLU A 488 13.55 7.79 -11.57
CA GLU A 488 14.50 8.65 -12.29
C GLU A 488 13.79 9.42 -13.38
N HIS A 489 13.04 8.76 -14.22
CA HIS A 489 12.34 9.35 -15.35
C HIS A 489 11.37 10.48 -14.92
N TYR A 490 10.63 10.29 -13.83
CA TYR A 490 9.72 11.32 -13.30
C TYR A 490 10.43 12.48 -12.61
N THR A 491 11.54 12.21 -11.90
CA THR A 491 12.11 13.20 -10.97
C THR A 491 13.55 13.60 -11.26
N GLY A 492 14.28 12.86 -12.10
CA GLY A 492 15.73 13.01 -12.28
C GLY A 492 16.55 12.66 -11.02
N LYS A 493 15.93 12.01 -10.00
CA LYS A 493 16.65 11.60 -8.79
C LYS A 493 17.55 10.42 -9.08
N ASP A 494 18.68 10.38 -8.39
CA ASP A 494 19.62 9.25 -8.49
C ASP A 494 19.00 7.94 -7.99
N ILE A 495 19.04 6.91 -8.84
CA ILE A 495 18.55 5.57 -8.57
C ILE A 495 19.68 4.52 -8.60
N LYS A 496 20.94 4.94 -8.53
CA LYS A 496 22.10 4.06 -8.64
C LYS A 496 22.05 2.89 -7.64
N SER A 497 21.49 3.11 -6.46
CA SER A 497 21.31 2.05 -5.44
C SER A 497 20.31 0.96 -5.84
N TYR A 498 19.45 1.19 -6.83
CA TYR A 498 18.47 0.22 -7.33
C TYR A 498 18.96 -0.59 -8.52
N ILE A 499 20.00 -0.13 -9.22
CA ILE A 499 20.53 -0.79 -10.42
C ILE A 499 20.91 -2.25 -10.15
N PRO A 500 21.64 -2.61 -9.06
CA PRO A 500 21.97 -4.02 -8.78
C PRO A 500 20.74 -4.92 -8.65
N PHE A 501 19.64 -4.43 -8.08
CA PHE A 501 18.40 -5.18 -7.99
C PHE A 501 17.81 -5.46 -9.38
N ILE A 502 17.72 -4.41 -10.21
CA ILE A 502 17.18 -4.50 -11.58
C ILE A 502 18.00 -5.49 -12.42
N GLU A 503 19.32 -5.36 -12.38
CA GLU A 503 20.24 -6.23 -13.11
C GLU A 503 20.17 -7.69 -12.63
N SER A 504 20.03 -7.90 -11.32
CA SER A 504 19.91 -9.24 -10.75
C SER A 504 18.59 -9.92 -11.18
N CYS A 505 17.46 -9.18 -11.19
CA CYS A 505 16.19 -9.68 -11.71
C CYS A 505 16.30 -10.04 -13.20
N LEU A 506 16.89 -9.17 -14.04
CA LEU A 506 17.07 -9.45 -15.46
C LEU A 506 18.01 -10.64 -15.72
N THR A 507 19.10 -10.76 -14.95
CA THR A 507 20.04 -11.86 -15.01
C THR A 507 19.35 -13.19 -14.75
N PHE A 508 18.43 -13.24 -13.77
CA PHE A 508 17.64 -14.44 -13.50
C PHE A 508 16.92 -14.93 -14.76
N PHE A 509 16.16 -14.08 -15.44
CA PHE A 509 15.43 -14.49 -16.65
C PHE A 509 16.36 -14.96 -17.76
N ASN A 510 17.48 -14.27 -17.98
CA ASN A 510 18.44 -14.66 -19.00
C ASN A 510 19.09 -16.01 -18.72
N GLU A 511 19.55 -16.28 -17.48
CA GLU A 511 20.27 -17.50 -17.13
C GLU A 511 19.33 -18.68 -16.88
N HIS A 512 18.19 -18.43 -16.21
CA HIS A 512 17.26 -19.48 -15.81
C HIS A 512 16.63 -20.23 -17.00
N TYR A 513 16.14 -19.51 -18.02
CA TYR A 513 15.54 -20.14 -19.17
C TYR A 513 16.56 -20.90 -20.03
N GLN A 514 17.81 -20.47 -20.07
CA GLN A 514 18.90 -21.24 -20.67
C GLN A 514 19.20 -22.50 -19.85
N TYR A 515 19.21 -22.41 -18.52
CA TYR A 515 19.33 -23.55 -17.62
C TYR A 515 18.20 -24.57 -17.86
N LEU A 516 16.95 -24.14 -17.86
CA LEU A 516 15.78 -24.99 -18.08
C LEU A 516 15.83 -25.70 -19.45
N ALA A 517 16.28 -25.03 -20.50
CA ALA A 517 16.44 -25.62 -21.81
C ALA A 517 17.52 -26.70 -21.79
N LYS A 518 18.66 -26.43 -21.14
CA LYS A 518 19.75 -27.39 -20.97
C LYS A 518 19.30 -28.65 -20.22
N GLN A 519 18.54 -28.49 -19.12
CA GLN A 519 18.01 -29.62 -18.35
C GLN A 519 17.09 -30.52 -19.17
N ARG A 520 16.33 -29.96 -20.11
CA ARG A 520 15.44 -30.70 -21.01
C ARG A 520 16.16 -31.24 -22.25
N GLY A 521 17.43 -30.93 -22.45
CA GLY A 521 18.19 -31.35 -23.65
C GLY A 521 17.68 -30.66 -24.94
N VAL A 522 17.12 -29.44 -24.86
CA VAL A 522 16.60 -28.66 -25.97
C VAL A 522 17.38 -27.36 -26.17
N LYS A 523 17.19 -26.73 -27.35
CA LYS A 523 17.77 -25.40 -27.60
C LYS A 523 17.13 -24.34 -26.72
N ALA A 524 17.95 -23.42 -26.20
CA ALA A 524 17.48 -22.28 -25.42
C ALA A 524 16.94 -21.14 -26.30
N PHE A 525 17.30 -21.12 -27.58
CA PHE A 525 16.92 -20.10 -28.56
C PHE A 525 16.18 -20.73 -29.73
N ASP A 526 15.19 -20.03 -30.24
CA ASP A 526 14.46 -20.42 -31.46
C ASP A 526 15.28 -20.16 -32.74
N GLY A 527 14.65 -20.38 -33.92
CA GLY A 527 15.30 -20.22 -35.22
C GLY A 527 15.72 -18.77 -35.53
N ASP A 528 15.10 -17.80 -34.91
CA ASP A 528 15.35 -16.38 -35.07
C ASP A 528 16.30 -15.81 -33.99
N GLY A 529 16.75 -16.65 -33.07
CA GLY A 529 17.68 -16.30 -31.97
C GLY A 529 17.00 -15.75 -30.73
N HIS A 530 15.65 -15.86 -30.60
CA HIS A 530 14.95 -15.44 -29.42
C HIS A 530 14.99 -16.51 -28.31
N LEU A 531 15.09 -16.07 -27.08
CA LEU A 531 15.08 -16.92 -25.88
C LEU A 531 13.70 -17.60 -25.72
N ILE A 532 13.71 -18.91 -25.53
CA ILE A 532 12.50 -19.70 -25.29
C ILE A 532 12.13 -19.63 -23.82
N LEU A 533 11.05 -18.91 -23.50
CA LEU A 533 10.51 -18.75 -22.14
C LEU A 533 9.55 -19.90 -21.84
N PHE A 534 10.11 -21.08 -21.42
CA PHE A 534 9.31 -22.27 -21.08
C PHE A 534 10.06 -23.20 -20.08
N PRO A 535 9.36 -23.80 -19.07
CA PRO A 535 7.98 -23.50 -18.68
C PRO A 535 7.86 -22.09 -18.08
N GLY A 536 6.69 -21.48 -18.23
CA GLY A 536 6.38 -20.15 -17.71
C GLY A 536 4.92 -20.03 -17.31
N SER A 537 4.56 -18.86 -16.82
CA SER A 537 3.18 -18.50 -16.51
C SER A 537 2.85 -17.12 -17.03
N SER A 538 1.62 -16.91 -17.48
CA SER A 538 1.09 -15.57 -17.70
C SER A 538 0.21 -15.25 -16.49
N GLY A 539 0.83 -14.63 -15.48
CA GLY A 539 0.28 -14.45 -14.14
C GLY A 539 -0.17 -15.77 -13.50
N GLU A 540 -1.13 -15.71 -12.62
CA GLU A 540 -1.78 -16.89 -12.05
C GLU A 540 -2.76 -17.56 -13.02
N THR A 541 -3.05 -16.95 -14.18
CA THR A 541 -4.14 -17.36 -15.05
C THR A 541 -3.72 -18.45 -16.04
N TYR A 542 -2.74 -18.19 -16.89
CA TYR A 542 -2.37 -19.12 -17.95
C TYR A 542 -1.07 -19.85 -17.58
N LYS A 543 -1.20 -21.14 -17.25
CA LYS A 543 -0.12 -21.94 -16.65
C LYS A 543 0.54 -22.90 -17.65
N MET A 544 1.79 -23.24 -17.37
CA MET A 544 2.66 -23.97 -18.31
C MET A 544 2.69 -23.27 -19.68
N ALA A 545 2.86 -21.95 -19.61
CA ALA A 545 2.89 -21.10 -20.77
C ALA A 545 4.21 -21.15 -21.51
N TYR A 546 4.15 -21.23 -22.83
CA TYR A 546 5.30 -21.09 -23.73
C TYR A 546 5.32 -19.66 -24.26
N ASN A 547 6.39 -18.93 -24.00
CA ASN A 547 6.54 -17.52 -24.35
C ASN A 547 5.36 -16.67 -23.85
N SER A 548 5.21 -16.57 -22.53
CA SER A 548 4.20 -15.74 -21.88
C SER A 548 4.27 -14.29 -22.34
N THR A 549 3.14 -13.73 -22.79
CA THR A 549 3.05 -12.36 -23.29
C THR A 549 3.30 -11.33 -22.17
N SER A 550 2.85 -11.60 -20.92
CA SER A 550 3.13 -10.71 -19.79
C SER A 550 4.62 -10.63 -19.49
N THR A 551 5.32 -11.78 -19.47
CA THR A 551 6.76 -11.84 -19.26
C THR A 551 7.56 -11.19 -20.38
N ILE A 552 7.16 -11.42 -21.64
CA ILE A 552 7.76 -10.75 -22.82
C ILE A 552 7.64 -9.22 -22.68
N ALA A 553 6.42 -8.73 -22.43
CA ALA A 553 6.15 -7.31 -22.30
C ALA A 553 6.96 -6.68 -21.15
N ALA A 554 7.05 -7.39 -20.01
CA ALA A 554 7.85 -6.99 -18.87
C ALA A 554 9.32 -6.81 -19.23
N LEU A 555 9.93 -7.84 -19.80
CA LEU A 555 11.35 -7.83 -20.15
C LEU A 555 11.68 -6.77 -21.22
N GLN A 556 10.83 -6.64 -22.25
CA GLN A 556 11.01 -5.59 -23.27
C GLN A 556 10.95 -4.18 -22.67
N THR A 557 9.95 -3.92 -21.80
CA THR A 557 9.76 -2.58 -21.22
C THR A 557 10.88 -2.24 -20.24
N VAL A 558 11.21 -3.14 -19.30
CA VAL A 558 12.27 -2.89 -18.31
C VAL A 558 13.62 -2.70 -18.98
N LEU A 559 14.01 -3.59 -19.93
CA LEU A 559 15.27 -3.44 -20.66
C LEU A 559 15.33 -2.14 -21.48
N THR A 560 14.24 -1.79 -22.16
CA THR A 560 14.18 -0.54 -22.94
C THR A 560 14.32 0.68 -22.05
N THR A 561 13.67 0.69 -20.88
CA THR A 561 13.73 1.81 -19.93
C THR A 561 15.12 1.89 -19.28
N LEU A 562 15.71 0.75 -18.89
CA LEU A 562 17.07 0.68 -18.35
C LEU A 562 18.11 1.24 -19.33
N LEU A 563 18.01 0.86 -20.60
CA LEU A 563 18.92 1.32 -21.66
C LEU A 563 18.77 2.80 -22.02
N LYS A 564 17.62 3.42 -21.68
CA LYS A 564 17.39 4.88 -21.84
C LYS A 564 17.98 5.71 -20.70
N LEU A 565 18.39 5.09 -19.59
CA LEU A 565 19.00 5.82 -18.48
C LEU A 565 20.27 6.58 -18.93
N PRO A 566 20.57 7.71 -18.28
CA PRO A 566 21.82 8.45 -18.49
C PRO A 566 23.07 7.56 -18.36
N PRO A 567 24.17 7.88 -19.07
CA PRO A 567 25.37 7.01 -19.16
C PRO A 567 26.01 6.63 -17.82
N GLN A 568 25.82 7.45 -16.77
CA GLN A 568 26.39 7.21 -15.43
C GLN A 568 25.82 6.01 -14.70
N TYR A 569 24.72 5.42 -15.17
CA TYR A 569 24.06 4.26 -14.51
C TYR A 569 24.58 2.91 -14.99
N LEU A 570 25.07 2.83 -16.21
CA LEU A 570 25.55 1.59 -16.82
C LEU A 570 26.93 1.80 -17.46
N THR A 571 27.84 0.86 -17.27
CA THR A 571 29.08 0.78 -18.05
C THR A 571 28.77 0.37 -19.49
N ASP A 572 29.72 0.59 -20.42
CA ASP A 572 29.56 0.17 -21.81
C ASP A 572 29.39 -1.35 -21.96
N ALA A 573 30.04 -2.12 -21.09
CA ALA A 573 29.92 -3.59 -21.07
C ALA A 573 28.51 -4.03 -20.63
N GLU A 574 27.97 -3.44 -19.55
CA GLU A 574 26.62 -3.70 -19.07
C GLU A 574 25.59 -3.29 -20.12
N ARG A 575 25.74 -2.12 -20.72
CA ARG A 575 24.87 -1.64 -21.81
C ARG A 575 24.83 -2.62 -22.97
N THR A 576 25.98 -3.08 -23.44
CA THR A 576 26.10 -4.06 -24.52
C THR A 576 25.43 -5.40 -24.15
N ASN A 577 25.59 -5.84 -22.90
CA ASN A 577 24.94 -7.04 -22.39
C ASN A 577 23.41 -6.91 -22.43
N TRP A 578 22.86 -5.81 -21.94
CA TRP A 578 21.40 -5.60 -21.90
C TRP A 578 20.80 -5.34 -23.28
N GLU A 579 21.54 -4.69 -24.19
CA GLU A 579 21.16 -4.59 -25.61
C GLU A 579 21.10 -5.97 -26.29
N THR A 580 22.05 -6.83 -25.95
CA THR A 580 22.07 -8.22 -26.46
C THR A 580 20.88 -9.02 -25.91
N MET A 581 20.57 -8.87 -24.62
CA MET A 581 19.41 -9.52 -24.02
C MET A 581 18.10 -9.01 -24.65
N LEU A 582 17.95 -7.70 -24.86
CA LEU A 582 16.74 -7.12 -25.48
C LEU A 582 16.48 -7.73 -26.87
N LYS A 583 17.52 -7.91 -27.69
CA LYS A 583 17.41 -8.53 -29.01
C LYS A 583 16.98 -10.01 -28.97
N ARG A 584 17.17 -10.68 -27.82
CA ARG A 584 16.79 -12.09 -27.61
C ARG A 584 15.37 -12.25 -27.06
N ILE A 585 14.70 -11.17 -26.66
CA ILE A 585 13.33 -11.27 -26.15
C ILE A 585 12.38 -11.54 -27.29
N PRO A 586 11.50 -12.58 -27.21
CA PRO A 586 10.53 -12.89 -28.24
C PRO A 586 9.58 -11.73 -28.52
N PRO A 587 8.95 -11.70 -29.70
CA PRO A 587 7.87 -10.73 -29.97
C PRO A 587 6.60 -11.08 -29.19
N ILE A 588 5.74 -10.08 -28.97
CA ILE A 588 4.39 -10.25 -28.42
C ILE A 588 3.60 -11.26 -29.26
N ASN A 589 2.85 -12.12 -28.58
CA ASN A 589 2.03 -13.12 -29.25
C ASN A 589 0.68 -12.53 -29.68
N PHE A 590 0.23 -12.91 -30.87
CA PHE A 590 -1.06 -12.53 -31.42
C PHE A 590 -1.86 -13.75 -31.85
N THR A 591 -3.17 -13.60 -31.88
CA THR A 591 -4.11 -14.55 -32.49
C THR A 591 -5.17 -13.79 -33.23
N GLU A 592 -5.98 -14.48 -34.06
CA GLU A 592 -7.10 -13.92 -34.75
C GLU A 592 -8.40 -14.47 -34.18
N ILE A 593 -9.33 -13.59 -33.85
CA ILE A 593 -10.66 -13.93 -33.32
C ILE A 593 -11.69 -13.17 -34.19
N ASP A 594 -12.59 -13.88 -34.85
CA ASP A 594 -13.63 -13.32 -35.73
C ASP A 594 -13.08 -12.31 -36.75
N GLY A 595 -11.91 -12.59 -37.34
CA GLY A 595 -11.25 -11.73 -38.31
C GLY A 595 -10.52 -10.51 -37.72
N HIS A 596 -10.42 -10.42 -36.38
CA HIS A 596 -9.73 -9.34 -35.69
C HIS A 596 -8.42 -9.85 -35.08
N LYS A 597 -7.31 -9.17 -35.35
CA LYS A 597 -6.04 -9.41 -34.66
C LYS A 597 -6.16 -9.02 -33.22
N THR A 598 -5.84 -9.95 -32.32
CA THR A 598 -5.88 -9.77 -30.85
C THR A 598 -4.58 -10.21 -30.21
N ILE A 599 -4.29 -9.75 -28.99
CA ILE A 599 -3.13 -10.18 -28.20
C ILE A 599 -3.45 -11.54 -27.57
N ALA A 600 -2.58 -12.52 -27.76
CA ALA A 600 -2.66 -13.81 -27.07
C ALA A 600 -1.92 -13.78 -25.74
N PRO A 601 -2.39 -14.47 -24.68
CA PRO A 601 -1.73 -14.47 -23.37
C PRO A 601 -0.36 -15.16 -23.37
N ALA A 602 -0.13 -16.07 -24.31
CA ALA A 602 1.11 -16.78 -24.57
C ALA A 602 1.06 -17.38 -25.96
N LYS A 603 2.17 -17.93 -26.46
CA LYS A 603 2.18 -18.71 -27.71
C LYS A 603 1.38 -20.01 -27.57
N LEU A 604 1.51 -20.69 -26.42
CA LEU A 604 0.74 -21.87 -26.03
C LEU A 604 0.63 -21.88 -24.47
N TRP A 605 -0.40 -22.54 -23.96
CA TRP A 605 -0.57 -22.81 -22.52
C TRP A 605 -1.33 -24.11 -22.30
N GLN A 606 -1.16 -24.71 -21.11
CA GLN A 606 -1.77 -25.99 -20.81
C GLN A 606 -3.12 -25.84 -20.10
N ARG A 607 -3.23 -24.90 -19.15
CA ARG A 607 -4.43 -24.75 -18.31
C ARG A 607 -4.68 -23.29 -17.92
N ILE A 608 -5.90 -23.02 -17.47
CA ILE A 608 -6.33 -21.72 -16.95
C ILE A 608 -6.76 -21.92 -15.49
N ASN A 609 -6.15 -21.18 -14.58
CA ASN A 609 -6.40 -21.31 -13.14
C ASN A 609 -7.11 -20.11 -12.53
N ASN A 610 -6.84 -18.89 -12.99
CA ASN A 610 -7.43 -17.66 -12.44
C ASN A 610 -8.32 -16.95 -13.47
N VAL A 611 -8.85 -15.79 -13.12
CA VAL A 611 -9.80 -15.00 -13.90
C VAL A 611 -9.24 -13.59 -14.20
N GLU A 612 -7.99 -13.51 -14.65
CA GLU A 612 -7.31 -12.26 -14.98
C GLU A 612 -7.00 -12.18 -16.48
N ALA A 613 -7.25 -11.03 -17.09
CA ALA A 613 -7.03 -10.79 -18.51
C ALA A 613 -5.56 -10.47 -18.80
N MET A 614 -4.67 -11.48 -18.67
CA MET A 614 -3.23 -11.32 -18.84
C MET A 614 -2.82 -10.86 -20.25
N GLN A 615 -3.63 -11.13 -21.27
CA GLN A 615 -3.44 -10.63 -22.64
C GLN A 615 -3.53 -9.10 -22.74
N LEU A 616 -4.06 -8.41 -21.71
CA LEU A 616 -4.10 -6.94 -21.64
C LEU A 616 -2.94 -6.33 -20.81
N TYR A 617 -2.03 -7.14 -20.28
CA TYR A 617 -0.84 -6.65 -19.58
C TYR A 617 0.10 -5.80 -20.44
N PRO A 618 0.23 -6.02 -21.76
CA PRO A 618 0.91 -5.08 -22.65
C PRO A 618 0.30 -3.67 -22.65
N VAL A 619 -0.97 -3.49 -22.24
CA VAL A 619 -1.59 -2.18 -22.00
C VAL A 619 -1.20 -1.64 -20.63
N PHE A 620 -1.45 -2.39 -19.57
CA PHE A 620 -1.01 -2.06 -18.21
C PHE A 620 -0.52 -3.33 -17.50
N PRO A 621 0.65 -3.28 -16.86
CA PRO A 621 1.47 -2.09 -16.55
C PRO A 621 2.41 -1.63 -17.67
N TRP A 622 2.62 -2.42 -18.73
CA TRP A 622 3.77 -2.28 -19.61
C TRP A 622 3.67 -1.16 -20.65
N GLY A 623 2.50 -0.59 -20.89
CA GLY A 623 2.32 0.60 -21.72
C GLY A 623 2.80 0.44 -23.17
N ILE A 624 2.66 -0.74 -23.76
CA ILE A 624 3.02 -1.01 -25.16
C ILE A 624 1.91 -0.55 -26.09
N TYR A 625 0.65 -0.70 -25.69
CA TYR A 625 -0.54 -0.38 -26.47
C TYR A 625 -1.43 0.62 -25.72
N ASP A 626 -1.04 1.89 -25.73
CA ASP A 626 -1.74 2.98 -25.06
C ASP A 626 -2.20 4.03 -26.08
N VAL A 627 -3.01 4.98 -25.64
CA VAL A 627 -3.37 6.15 -26.43
C VAL A 627 -2.11 6.85 -26.97
N GLY A 628 -2.11 7.13 -28.27
CA GLY A 628 -0.99 7.76 -28.96
C GLY A 628 0.09 6.81 -29.48
N LYS A 629 0.01 5.52 -29.16
CA LYS A 629 0.94 4.48 -29.64
C LYS A 629 0.38 3.75 -30.88
N PRO A 630 1.29 3.21 -31.72
CA PRO A 630 0.85 2.40 -32.85
C PRO A 630 0.14 1.11 -32.40
N ASP A 631 -0.66 0.55 -33.29
CA ASP A 631 -1.36 -0.73 -33.09
C ASP A 631 -2.28 -0.79 -31.85
N LEU A 632 -2.77 0.36 -31.36
CA LEU A 632 -3.72 0.44 -30.24
C LEU A 632 -5.00 -0.37 -30.52
N ASP A 633 -5.41 -0.45 -31.78
CA ASP A 633 -6.55 -1.21 -32.24
C ASP A 633 -6.46 -2.70 -31.91
N VAL A 634 -5.25 -3.28 -31.85
CA VAL A 634 -5.04 -4.67 -31.44
C VAL A 634 -5.44 -4.90 -29.98
N ALA A 635 -5.11 -3.97 -29.09
CA ALA A 635 -5.54 -4.01 -27.69
C ALA A 635 -7.05 -3.79 -27.55
N ILE A 636 -7.62 -2.84 -28.30
CA ILE A 636 -9.07 -2.60 -28.36
C ILE A 636 -9.82 -3.83 -28.91
N ASN A 637 -9.26 -4.51 -29.90
CA ASN A 637 -9.81 -5.76 -30.41
C ASN A 637 -9.77 -6.87 -29.36
N THR A 638 -8.67 -6.99 -28.61
CA THR A 638 -8.55 -7.94 -27.50
C THR A 638 -9.63 -7.67 -26.45
N TRP A 639 -9.83 -6.41 -26.08
CA TRP A 639 -10.89 -6.00 -25.16
C TRP A 639 -12.29 -6.36 -25.65
N LYS A 640 -12.55 -6.23 -26.95
CA LYS A 640 -13.89 -6.40 -27.57
C LYS A 640 -14.22 -7.82 -27.97
N TYR A 641 -13.24 -8.60 -28.41
CA TYR A 641 -13.47 -9.88 -29.07
C TYR A 641 -12.89 -11.08 -28.35
N ASP A 642 -11.87 -10.90 -27.47
CA ASP A 642 -11.35 -12.03 -26.70
C ASP A 642 -12.36 -12.47 -25.65
N THR A 643 -12.90 -13.68 -25.83
CA THR A 643 -13.98 -14.22 -24.99
C THR A 643 -13.56 -14.40 -23.52
N LEU A 644 -12.28 -14.68 -23.27
CA LEU A 644 -11.75 -14.82 -21.90
C LEU A 644 -11.51 -13.45 -21.26
N ALA A 645 -10.99 -12.47 -22.00
CA ALA A 645 -10.87 -11.11 -21.50
C ALA A 645 -12.25 -10.51 -21.14
N ILE A 646 -13.27 -10.78 -21.95
CA ILE A 646 -14.65 -10.38 -21.67
C ILE A 646 -15.19 -11.09 -20.41
N LYS A 647 -15.01 -12.41 -20.33
CA LYS A 647 -15.49 -13.25 -19.21
C LYS A 647 -14.85 -12.86 -17.88
N PHE A 648 -13.58 -12.49 -17.89
CA PHE A 648 -12.81 -12.19 -16.68
C PHE A 648 -12.96 -10.75 -16.20
N ARG A 649 -13.60 -9.89 -17.01
CA ARG A 649 -13.78 -8.46 -16.71
C ARG A 649 -14.55 -8.22 -15.42
N SER A 650 -13.99 -7.42 -14.53
CA SER A 650 -14.60 -7.09 -13.24
C SER A 650 -14.01 -5.81 -12.65
N GLY A 651 -14.79 -5.12 -11.81
CA GLY A 651 -14.34 -3.99 -11.01
C GLY A 651 -13.97 -4.36 -9.56
N ILE A 652 -13.98 -5.64 -9.18
CA ILE A 652 -13.81 -6.07 -7.76
C ILE A 652 -12.33 -6.22 -7.41
N GLY A 653 -11.95 -5.77 -6.21
CA GLY A 653 -10.62 -5.98 -5.64
C GLY A 653 -9.49 -5.46 -6.53
N TRP A 654 -8.46 -6.27 -6.74
CA TRP A 654 -7.28 -5.97 -7.54
C TRP A 654 -7.50 -5.92 -9.06
N LYS A 655 -8.71 -6.21 -9.57
CA LYS A 655 -9.00 -6.16 -11.02
C LYS A 655 -8.67 -4.79 -11.62
N GLN A 656 -8.05 -4.81 -12.81
CA GLN A 656 -7.42 -3.67 -13.47
C GLN A 656 -8.21 -3.18 -14.70
N ASP A 657 -9.41 -3.70 -14.91
CA ASP A 657 -10.20 -3.46 -16.14
C ASP A 657 -10.51 -1.97 -16.39
N ASN A 658 -10.67 -1.18 -15.32
CA ASN A 658 -10.82 0.27 -15.41
C ASN A 658 -9.55 0.95 -15.96
N ILE A 659 -8.37 0.43 -15.61
CA ILE A 659 -7.08 0.95 -16.07
C ILE A 659 -6.88 0.60 -17.55
N PHE A 660 -7.17 -0.64 -17.94
CA PHE A 660 -7.11 -1.06 -19.34
C PHE A 660 -8.01 -0.19 -20.21
N ALA A 661 -9.28 -0.02 -19.81
CA ALA A 661 -10.24 0.80 -20.55
C ALA A 661 -9.75 2.26 -20.67
N ALA A 662 -9.23 2.85 -19.59
CA ALA A 662 -8.73 4.22 -19.60
C ALA A 662 -7.52 4.38 -20.56
N ARG A 663 -6.55 3.46 -20.48
CA ARG A 663 -5.35 3.50 -21.34
C ARG A 663 -5.64 3.27 -22.81
N MET A 664 -6.71 2.54 -23.13
CA MET A 664 -7.18 2.38 -24.50
C MET A 664 -8.08 3.52 -25.00
N GLY A 665 -8.38 4.53 -24.16
CA GLY A 665 -9.25 5.65 -24.55
C GLY A 665 -10.74 5.29 -24.59
N LEU A 666 -11.17 4.18 -23.98
CA LEU A 666 -12.56 3.72 -23.92
C LEU A 666 -13.32 4.46 -22.83
N THR A 667 -13.71 5.70 -23.11
CA THR A 667 -14.24 6.67 -22.13
C THR A 667 -15.39 6.12 -21.30
N LYS A 668 -16.39 5.49 -21.96
CA LYS A 668 -17.57 4.99 -21.26
C LYS A 668 -17.22 3.86 -20.30
N GLU A 669 -16.49 2.86 -20.76
CA GLU A 669 -16.07 1.70 -19.99
C GLU A 669 -15.15 2.10 -18.84
N ALA A 670 -14.21 3.02 -19.09
CA ALA A 670 -13.32 3.56 -18.08
C ALA A 670 -14.10 4.29 -16.98
N ALA A 671 -15.07 5.13 -17.35
CA ALA A 671 -15.92 5.86 -16.42
C ALA A 671 -16.77 4.90 -15.56
N ASP A 672 -17.49 3.97 -16.18
CA ASP A 672 -18.38 3.03 -15.48
C ASP A 672 -17.59 2.17 -14.46
N LEU A 673 -16.45 1.61 -14.89
CA LEU A 673 -15.61 0.77 -14.01
C LEU A 673 -14.90 1.57 -12.92
N THR A 674 -14.46 2.81 -13.19
CA THR A 674 -13.81 3.66 -12.20
C THR A 674 -14.80 4.17 -11.15
N LEU A 675 -16.01 4.56 -11.57
CA LEU A 675 -17.08 4.90 -10.63
C LEU A 675 -17.46 3.70 -9.76
N PHE A 676 -17.54 2.49 -10.34
CA PHE A 676 -17.79 1.29 -9.55
C PHE A 676 -16.73 1.06 -8.48
N LYS A 677 -15.44 1.29 -8.80
CA LYS A 677 -14.33 1.12 -7.85
C LYS A 677 -14.31 2.19 -6.75
N LEU A 678 -14.60 3.43 -7.11
CA LEU A 678 -14.48 4.57 -6.19
C LEU A 678 -15.80 5.00 -5.54
N LYS A 679 -16.92 4.30 -5.79
CA LYS A 679 -18.16 4.52 -5.05
C LYS A 679 -17.97 4.22 -3.55
N ASP A 680 -18.92 4.68 -2.76
CA ASP A 680 -18.97 4.38 -1.33
C ASP A 680 -19.01 2.87 -1.08
N SER A 681 -18.19 2.43 -0.13
CA SER A 681 -18.06 1.01 0.23
C SER A 681 -19.30 0.43 0.92
N GLY A 682 -20.24 1.28 1.33
CA GLY A 682 -21.36 0.92 2.21
C GLY A 682 -20.97 0.84 3.70
N ARG A 683 -19.70 1.05 4.03
CA ARG A 683 -19.20 1.17 5.41
C ARG A 683 -19.23 2.63 5.86
N ARG A 684 -19.17 2.88 7.16
CA ARG A 684 -19.24 4.23 7.70
C ARG A 684 -18.07 5.10 7.21
N PHE A 685 -16.87 4.55 7.08
CA PHE A 685 -15.79 5.19 6.35
C PHE A 685 -15.86 4.77 4.88
N PRO A 686 -16.19 5.68 3.95
CA PRO A 686 -16.57 5.31 2.57
C PRO A 686 -15.48 4.59 1.77
N ALA A 687 -14.20 4.84 2.06
CA ALA A 687 -13.06 4.22 1.39
C ALA A 687 -12.58 2.90 2.06
N PHE A 688 -13.34 2.33 2.98
CA PHE A 688 -13.07 1.00 3.52
C PHE A 688 -13.70 -0.08 2.65
N TRP A 689 -13.24 -0.15 1.38
CA TRP A 689 -13.68 -1.19 0.44
C TRP A 689 -13.26 -2.58 0.91
N GLY A 690 -13.89 -3.58 0.35
CA GLY A 690 -13.57 -4.97 0.60
C GLY A 690 -14.74 -5.78 1.21
N PRO A 691 -14.45 -7.08 1.48
CA PRO A 691 -13.13 -7.73 1.42
C PRO A 691 -12.59 -7.99 0.01
N GLY A 692 -13.38 -7.85 -1.06
CA GLY A 692 -12.96 -8.19 -2.42
C GLY A 692 -12.49 -9.64 -2.50
N PHE A 693 -11.28 -9.85 -2.96
CA PHE A 693 -10.60 -11.16 -2.93
C PHE A 693 -9.62 -11.26 -1.75
N ASP A 694 -9.40 -10.18 -1.01
CA ASP A 694 -8.34 -10.07 -0.02
C ASP A 694 -8.86 -9.79 1.38
N TRP A 695 -8.94 -8.52 1.80
CA TRP A 695 -9.36 -8.13 3.13
C TRP A 695 -9.90 -6.68 3.16
N THR A 696 -10.38 -6.23 4.32
CA THR A 696 -10.90 -4.87 4.52
C THR A 696 -10.03 -4.10 5.52
N PRO A 697 -9.65 -2.83 5.20
CA PRO A 697 -9.80 -2.11 3.92
C PRO A 697 -8.92 -2.71 2.81
N ASP A 698 -9.48 -2.85 1.62
CA ASP A 698 -8.75 -3.39 0.46
C ASP A 698 -7.96 -2.28 -0.25
N HIS A 699 -6.65 -2.21 -0.01
CA HIS A 699 -5.79 -1.15 -0.56
C HIS A 699 -5.48 -1.35 -2.04
N ASN A 700 -5.46 -2.58 -2.54
CA ASN A 700 -5.29 -2.79 -3.99
C ASN A 700 -6.56 -2.39 -4.77
N TRP A 701 -7.75 -2.51 -4.17
CA TRP A 701 -8.98 -1.96 -4.73
C TRP A 701 -8.88 -0.43 -4.88
N GLY A 702 -8.49 0.24 -3.78
CA GLY A 702 -8.27 1.70 -3.79
C GLY A 702 -7.21 2.14 -4.78
N GLY A 703 -6.10 1.41 -4.85
CA GLY A 703 -4.99 1.69 -5.77
C GLY A 703 -5.38 1.58 -7.23
N THR A 704 -6.11 0.52 -7.61
CA THR A 704 -6.64 0.38 -8.97
C THR A 704 -7.67 1.45 -9.31
N GLY A 705 -8.52 1.84 -8.33
CA GLY A 705 -9.45 2.96 -8.49
C GLY A 705 -8.73 4.28 -8.77
N MET A 706 -7.69 4.59 -7.97
CA MET A 706 -6.85 5.78 -8.19
C MET A 706 -6.19 5.78 -9.57
N LEU A 707 -5.57 4.66 -9.95
CA LEU A 707 -4.90 4.53 -11.26
C LEU A 707 -5.87 4.77 -12.41
N GLY A 708 -7.01 4.10 -12.41
CA GLY A 708 -8.00 4.28 -13.47
C GLY A 708 -8.41 5.74 -13.64
N LEU A 709 -8.67 6.45 -12.54
CA LEU A 709 -9.02 7.86 -12.57
C LEU A 709 -7.87 8.74 -13.08
N GLN A 710 -6.64 8.46 -12.70
CA GLN A 710 -5.44 9.15 -13.18
C GLN A 710 -5.24 8.92 -14.69
N GLU A 711 -5.41 7.68 -15.16
CA GLU A 711 -5.26 7.33 -16.59
C GLU A 711 -6.38 7.93 -17.47
N MET A 712 -7.58 8.12 -16.92
CA MET A 712 -8.64 8.85 -17.61
C MET A 712 -8.30 10.32 -17.84
N LEU A 713 -7.57 10.95 -16.91
CA LEU A 713 -7.20 12.35 -16.94
C LEU A 713 -5.93 12.63 -17.74
N MET A 714 -4.90 11.80 -17.56
CA MET A 714 -3.58 12.06 -18.11
C MET A 714 -2.82 10.78 -18.40
N GLN A 715 -2.37 10.61 -19.64
CA GLN A 715 -1.43 9.56 -20.03
C GLN A 715 -0.17 10.19 -20.59
N VAL A 716 0.93 9.43 -20.56
CA VAL A 716 2.23 9.93 -21.03
C VAL A 716 2.88 8.89 -21.95
N ASP A 717 3.53 9.38 -23.02
CA ASP A 717 4.37 8.59 -23.91
C ASP A 717 5.67 9.37 -24.10
N ASP A 718 6.72 9.00 -23.36
CA ASP A 718 7.97 9.73 -23.25
C ASP A 718 7.71 11.20 -22.90
N LYS A 719 7.92 12.12 -23.82
CA LYS A 719 7.71 13.58 -23.60
C LYS A 719 6.26 14.02 -23.82
N LYS A 720 5.47 13.28 -24.60
CA LYS A 720 4.06 13.64 -24.90
C LYS A 720 3.17 13.43 -23.68
N ILE A 721 2.29 14.39 -23.45
CA ILE A 721 1.32 14.38 -22.35
C ILE A 721 -0.08 14.46 -22.98
N TYR A 722 -0.81 13.34 -22.94
CA TYR A 722 -2.18 13.28 -23.43
C TYR A 722 -3.13 13.61 -22.29
N LEU A 723 -3.84 14.75 -22.40
CA LEU A 723 -4.85 15.16 -21.42
C LEU A 723 -6.24 14.71 -21.86
N PHE A 724 -6.98 14.17 -20.91
CA PHE A 724 -8.35 13.73 -21.07
C PHE A 724 -8.57 12.59 -22.08
N PRO A 725 -7.66 11.60 -22.19
CA PRO A 725 -7.74 10.55 -23.20
C PRO A 725 -8.99 9.67 -23.04
N ALA A 726 -9.55 9.57 -21.81
CA ALA A 726 -10.76 8.80 -21.52
C ALA A 726 -11.70 9.55 -20.55
N TRP A 727 -11.77 10.88 -20.66
CA TRP A 727 -12.55 11.71 -19.74
C TRP A 727 -13.95 12.03 -20.30
N PRO A 728 -15.03 11.79 -19.51
CA PRO A 728 -16.39 12.20 -19.92
C PRO A 728 -16.53 13.73 -19.95
N LYS A 729 -16.99 14.29 -21.05
CA LYS A 729 -17.15 15.75 -21.24
C LYS A 729 -18.14 16.39 -20.25
N THR A 730 -19.00 15.58 -19.64
CA THR A 730 -19.99 16.03 -18.66
C THR A 730 -19.43 16.20 -17.25
N TRP A 731 -18.22 15.67 -16.97
CA TRP A 731 -17.61 15.77 -15.65
C TRP A 731 -16.72 17.00 -15.55
N ASN A 732 -17.02 17.88 -14.61
CA ASN A 732 -16.14 18.96 -14.24
C ASN A 732 -15.03 18.41 -13.35
N VAL A 733 -13.81 18.93 -13.50
CA VAL A 733 -12.68 18.51 -12.68
C VAL A 733 -11.68 19.63 -12.49
N HIS A 734 -11.09 19.70 -11.31
CA HIS A 734 -9.88 20.43 -11.02
C HIS A 734 -8.83 19.43 -10.51
N PHE A 735 -7.71 19.31 -11.18
CA PHE A 735 -6.69 18.34 -10.83
C PHE A 735 -5.28 18.89 -10.97
N LYS A 736 -4.36 18.28 -10.22
CA LYS A 736 -2.91 18.42 -10.36
C LYS A 736 -2.26 17.05 -10.30
N LEU A 737 -1.51 16.69 -11.33
CA LEU A 737 -0.80 15.41 -11.48
C LEU A 737 0.65 15.66 -11.94
N HIS A 738 1.49 14.63 -11.81
CA HIS A 738 2.89 14.64 -12.24
C HIS A 738 3.08 13.79 -13.49
N ALA A 739 4.02 14.21 -14.33
CA ALA A 739 4.47 13.52 -15.53
C ALA A 739 6.01 13.44 -15.52
N PRO A 740 6.63 12.59 -16.36
CA PRO A 740 8.07 12.50 -16.51
C PRO A 740 8.78 13.84 -16.74
N TYR A 741 10.09 13.85 -16.51
CA TYR A 741 10.96 15.03 -16.64
C TYR A 741 10.61 16.16 -15.64
N ASN A 742 10.31 15.78 -14.40
CA ASN A 742 9.96 16.69 -13.31
C ASN A 742 8.82 17.67 -13.67
N THR A 743 7.82 17.13 -14.37
CA THR A 743 6.70 17.93 -14.91
C THR A 743 5.49 17.83 -14.00
N THR A 744 4.83 18.97 -13.74
CA THR A 744 3.50 19.03 -13.11
C THR A 744 2.49 19.60 -14.08
N VAL A 745 1.29 19.03 -14.06
CA VAL A 745 0.15 19.48 -14.88
C VAL A 745 -1.01 19.77 -13.95
N GLU A 746 -1.50 20.99 -13.96
CA GLU A 746 -2.69 21.44 -13.24
C GLU A 746 -3.70 21.98 -14.23
N ALA A 747 -4.93 21.44 -14.22
CA ALA A 747 -5.96 21.88 -15.15
C ALA A 747 -7.35 21.88 -14.50
N THR A 748 -8.20 22.80 -14.99
CA THR A 748 -9.61 22.89 -14.65
C THR A 748 -10.44 22.70 -15.92
N VAL A 749 -11.38 21.76 -15.86
CA VAL A 749 -12.38 21.53 -16.92
C VAL A 749 -13.78 21.85 -16.39
N LYS A 750 -14.53 22.63 -17.16
CA LYS A 750 -15.94 22.89 -16.91
C LYS A 750 -16.75 22.81 -18.18
N ASN A 751 -17.89 22.17 -18.10
CA ASN A 751 -18.83 22.02 -19.24
C ASN A 751 -18.13 21.52 -20.52
N GLY A 752 -17.24 20.54 -20.38
CA GLY A 752 -16.50 19.93 -21.48
C GLY A 752 -15.43 20.82 -22.12
N LYS A 753 -14.99 21.88 -21.43
CA LYS A 753 -13.94 22.80 -21.91
C LYS A 753 -12.86 23.00 -20.84
N VAL A 754 -11.62 23.06 -21.29
CA VAL A 754 -10.49 23.43 -20.43
C VAL A 754 -10.56 24.94 -20.13
N GLU A 755 -10.86 25.31 -18.89
CA GLU A 755 -10.86 26.70 -18.41
C GLU A 755 -9.47 27.22 -18.07
N SER A 756 -8.65 26.34 -17.50
CA SER A 756 -7.24 26.67 -17.15
C SER A 756 -6.35 25.46 -17.34
N LEU A 757 -5.12 25.74 -17.77
CA LEU A 757 -4.04 24.77 -17.87
C LEU A 757 -2.74 25.43 -17.40
N THR A 758 -2.05 24.76 -16.50
CA THR A 758 -0.70 25.16 -16.05
C THR A 758 0.20 23.95 -16.13
N VAL A 759 1.29 24.08 -16.88
CA VAL A 759 2.33 23.06 -16.99
C VAL A 759 3.64 23.64 -16.47
N LEU A 760 4.29 22.94 -15.58
CA LEU A 760 5.60 23.31 -15.07
C LEU A 760 6.59 22.15 -15.26
N PRO A 761 7.77 22.40 -15.80
CA PRO A 761 8.26 23.68 -16.32
C PRO A 761 7.49 24.09 -17.59
N LYS A 762 7.40 25.40 -17.85
CA LYS A 762 6.52 25.96 -18.90
C LYS A 762 6.88 25.49 -20.33
N GLU A 763 8.11 25.16 -20.58
CA GLU A 763 8.57 24.62 -21.87
C GLU A 763 7.96 23.27 -22.21
N ARG A 764 7.40 22.56 -21.22
CA ARG A 764 6.69 21.29 -21.40
C ARG A 764 5.24 21.46 -21.89
N GLU A 765 4.69 22.68 -21.87
CA GLU A 765 3.34 22.95 -22.34
C GLU A 765 3.15 22.58 -23.84
N LYS A 766 4.21 22.70 -24.65
CA LYS A 766 4.22 22.29 -26.05
C LYS A 766 4.05 20.78 -26.28
N ASP A 767 4.33 19.98 -25.25
CA ASP A 767 4.24 18.51 -25.31
C ASP A 767 2.84 18.01 -24.95
N VAL A 768 1.93 18.90 -24.57
CA VAL A 768 0.56 18.58 -24.19
C VAL A 768 -0.33 18.44 -25.43
N ILE A 769 -1.07 17.35 -25.47
CA ILE A 769 -2.09 17.04 -26.47
C ILE A 769 -3.43 16.95 -25.75
N ASN A 770 -4.30 17.93 -25.98
CA ASN A 770 -5.65 17.96 -25.43
C ASN A 770 -6.59 17.09 -26.29
N MET A 771 -7.26 16.10 -25.67
CA MET A 771 -8.16 15.14 -26.32
C MET A 771 -9.62 15.35 -25.92
N LEU A 772 -9.96 16.40 -25.17
CA LEU A 772 -11.31 16.68 -24.68
C LEU A 772 -12.31 17.05 -25.80
#